data_90d72572c6630f6cd0e117ebf0079727
#
_entry.id   90d72572c6630f6cd0e117ebf0079727
#
_cell.length_a   1.000
_cell.length_b   1.000
_cell.length_c   1.000
_cell.angle_alpha   90.00
_cell.angle_beta   90.00
_cell.angle_gamma   90.00
#
_symmetry.space_group_name_H-M   'P 1'
#
loop_
_entity.id
_entity.type
_entity.pdbx_description
1 polymer ?
#
loop_
_entity_poly.entity_id
_entity_poly.type
_entity_poly.pdbx_seq_one_letter_code
_entity_poly.pdbx_strand_id
1 'polypeptide(L)'
;MNTPLLRSALVASTLMSCQPLPAQTAFPALIPGTAAVRSTLGDASSEKKLEALLQKMTLDEKVGQLVQYSAGQPTGPGTGRTDYDDMIRKGEVGALFNITTAHNINAYQRIAVEQSRLHIPLLFGLDVIHGFRTEFPIPLGLASSWDPELIEQTARVAAREASASGIRWTFSPMVDIARDARWGRITEGSGEDTYLGAAMARAYVRGYQGARLEAIDSIAACAKHYVGYGAAEGGRDYNAVELSEHTLRQFYLPPFHAAVDAGTATLMSAFNSLNGVPASANPFTLKQILRKEWGFQGLVDSDYTAVAELVAHGVANDGSTAARKAFLAGVDMDMVSSLYHENLASLVRSGEVPEAALDEAVRRVLRVKFALGLFEHPYTDETREAAAMLQPESLSLARTAAEQSFVLLKNASFRGGPSILPLSSETRTIALVGPLADDPYDMPGSSSAQGRPEDVLTLRMALTQRVGAERVLYAKGTDILGGSEEQLAEALKAAEQSDVVILALGENAPEMSGEAASRAHLDLPGRQQQLLEKIVTTGKPVVLLLFSGRPLTLPWAFDHVPAVLAAWFPGVQAGPALVRTIFGEANPSGKLVVSWPRSVGQEPLYYNALSTGRPAGEIDLTHPPRNSDEKYTSRYIDEQNTPQFPFGYGLSYTEYRYGNLQMDKTQLSAKALNDELHGGVRTAGKVMTISAEITNTGTRAGTDTVQLYVRLRGTSVAQPVRALRGFQRIALAPGETRKVTFALGAEAFAFWNDQNSFSVEPARVTLWVSPDSSRGSEAAIQITK
;
A
#
# COMPACT_ATOMS: atom_id res chain seq x y z
N MET A 1 39.35 13.88 -75.02
CA MET A 1 40.65 13.64 -74.42
C MET A 1 40.37 13.46 -72.92
N ASN A 2 40.81 12.33 -72.37
CA ASN A 2 40.88 11.95 -70.97
C ASN A 2 39.57 11.57 -70.23
N THR A 3 39.29 10.29 -70.28
CA THR A 3 38.52 9.51 -69.31
C THR A 3 39.31 9.26 -68.01
N PRO A 4 38.71 9.20 -66.83
CA PRO A 4 39.29 8.44 -65.73
C PRO A 4 38.47 7.22 -65.34
N LEU A 5 39.24 6.24 -65.00
CA LEU A 5 38.96 4.86 -64.56
C LEU A 5 38.05 4.74 -63.35
N LEU A 6 37.05 3.87 -63.49
CA LEU A 6 36.32 3.28 -62.35
C LEU A 6 37.30 2.42 -61.49
N ARG A 7 37.34 2.69 -60.18
CA ARG A 7 37.86 1.76 -59.18
C ARG A 7 36.66 1.15 -58.44
N SER A 8 36.48 -0.15 -58.58
CA SER A 8 35.59 -0.98 -57.81
C SER A 8 36.09 -1.11 -56.38
N ALA A 9 35.31 -0.67 -55.40
CA ALA A 9 35.58 -0.95 -53.99
C ALA A 9 34.83 -2.21 -53.56
N LEU A 10 35.57 -3.24 -53.20
CA LEU A 10 35.04 -4.45 -52.55
C LEU A 10 34.60 -4.07 -51.13
N VAL A 11 33.30 -4.19 -50.85
CA VAL A 11 32.77 -4.10 -49.49
C VAL A 11 32.88 -5.48 -48.87
N ALA A 12 33.83 -5.61 -47.92
CA ALA A 12 33.97 -6.77 -47.08
C ALA A 12 32.86 -6.70 -45.98
N SER A 13 31.87 -7.56 -46.09
CA SER A 13 30.83 -7.75 -45.05
C SER A 13 31.48 -8.48 -43.87
N THR A 14 31.77 -7.76 -42.82
CA THR A 14 32.14 -8.31 -41.50
C THR A 14 30.84 -8.82 -40.85
N LEU A 15 30.68 -10.15 -40.82
CA LEU A 15 29.71 -10.84 -39.96
C LEU A 15 30.13 -10.57 -38.50
N MET A 16 29.39 -9.63 -37.86
CA MET A 16 29.42 -9.48 -36.41
C MET A 16 28.75 -10.72 -35.79
N SER A 17 29.56 -11.58 -35.21
CA SER A 17 29.10 -12.66 -34.36
C SER A 17 28.40 -12.05 -33.14
N CYS A 18 27.06 -12.15 -33.07
CA CYS A 18 26.29 -11.92 -31.86
C CYS A 18 26.77 -12.91 -30.80
N GLN A 19 27.58 -12.43 -29.86
CA GLN A 19 27.78 -13.13 -28.61
C GLN A 19 26.47 -13.08 -27.82
N PRO A 20 25.99 -14.18 -27.22
CA PRO A 20 24.86 -14.13 -26.33
C PRO A 20 25.20 -13.24 -25.14
N LEU A 21 24.37 -12.23 -24.89
CA LEU A 21 24.43 -11.44 -23.65
C LEU A 21 24.36 -12.37 -22.45
N PRO A 22 25.14 -12.13 -21.40
CA PRO A 22 25.09 -12.96 -20.19
C PRO A 22 23.67 -12.99 -19.63
N ALA A 23 23.27 -14.17 -19.16
CA ALA A 23 21.95 -14.41 -18.55
C ALA A 23 21.67 -13.33 -17.49
N GLN A 24 20.57 -12.60 -17.68
CA GLN A 24 20.17 -11.53 -16.78
C GLN A 24 19.91 -12.10 -15.38
N THR A 25 20.55 -11.49 -14.41
CA THR A 25 20.48 -11.80 -12.99
C THR A 25 19.04 -11.63 -12.47
N ALA A 26 18.49 -12.71 -11.92
CA ALA A 26 17.22 -12.67 -11.20
C ALA A 26 17.32 -11.70 -10.01
N PHE A 27 16.29 -10.88 -9.79
CA PHE A 27 16.17 -10.03 -8.60
C PHE A 27 16.24 -10.90 -7.33
N PRO A 28 17.12 -10.63 -6.38
CA PRO A 28 17.08 -11.31 -5.10
C PRO A 28 15.92 -10.78 -4.24
N ALA A 29 15.30 -11.67 -3.47
CA ALA A 29 14.25 -11.28 -2.53
C ALA A 29 14.82 -10.34 -1.47
N LEU A 30 14.26 -9.13 -1.33
CA LEU A 30 14.71 -8.13 -0.34
C LEU A 30 14.45 -8.53 1.12
N ILE A 31 13.71 -9.61 1.36
CA ILE A 31 13.34 -10.08 2.71
C ILE A 31 13.75 -11.53 2.89
N PRO A 32 14.64 -11.84 3.87
CA PRO A 32 15.03 -13.22 4.17
C PRO A 32 13.86 -14.01 4.74
N GLY A 33 13.72 -15.28 4.35
CA GLY A 33 13.05 -16.28 5.19
C GLY A 33 11.75 -16.87 4.69
N THR A 34 11.31 -16.60 3.47
CA THR A 34 10.20 -17.39 2.90
C THR A 34 10.66 -18.06 1.61
N ALA A 35 10.61 -19.40 1.58
CA ALA A 35 10.71 -20.13 0.32
C ALA A 35 9.71 -19.51 -0.66
N ALA A 36 10.17 -19.13 -1.84
CA ALA A 36 9.29 -18.61 -2.90
C ALA A 36 8.20 -19.66 -3.14
N VAL A 37 6.98 -19.38 -2.75
CA VAL A 37 5.83 -20.12 -3.21
C VAL A 37 5.73 -19.77 -4.70
N ARG A 38 6.29 -20.61 -5.57
CA ARG A 38 6.08 -20.43 -7.01
C ARG A 38 4.57 -20.44 -7.21
N SER A 39 4.05 -19.37 -7.81
CA SER A 39 2.65 -19.33 -8.22
C SER A 39 2.32 -20.64 -8.97
N THR A 40 1.38 -21.39 -8.45
CA THR A 40 0.84 -22.58 -9.11
C THR A 40 -0.21 -22.20 -10.14
N LEU A 41 -0.04 -21.05 -10.83
CA LEU A 41 -0.83 -20.72 -11.99
C LEU A 41 -0.47 -21.70 -13.12
N GLY A 42 -1.21 -22.81 -13.18
CA GLY A 42 -1.07 -23.84 -14.19
C GLY A 42 -0.26 -25.07 -13.75
N ASP A 43 -0.93 -26.18 -13.61
CA ASP A 43 -0.33 -27.51 -13.66
C ASP A 43 -0.43 -28.08 -15.08
N ALA A 44 0.30 -29.15 -15.36
CA ALA A 44 0.34 -29.76 -16.71
C ALA A 44 -1.05 -30.26 -17.22
N SER A 45 -1.97 -30.59 -16.30
CA SER A 45 -3.33 -31.03 -16.65
C SER A 45 -4.18 -29.81 -17.07
N SER A 46 -4.12 -28.74 -16.30
CA SER A 46 -4.84 -27.49 -16.58
C SER A 46 -4.34 -26.85 -17.88
N GLU A 47 -3.02 -26.82 -18.14
CA GLU A 47 -2.45 -26.31 -19.38
C GLU A 47 -2.95 -27.10 -20.59
N LYS A 48 -3.05 -28.43 -20.49
CA LYS A 48 -3.60 -29.26 -21.59
C LYS A 48 -5.09 -28.96 -21.86
N LYS A 49 -5.90 -28.78 -20.81
CA LYS A 49 -7.33 -28.43 -20.96
C LYS A 49 -7.45 -27.01 -21.59
N LEU A 50 -6.61 -26.05 -21.13
CA LEU A 50 -6.55 -24.70 -21.63
C LEU A 50 -6.24 -24.67 -23.13
N GLU A 51 -5.18 -25.33 -23.59
CA GLU A 51 -4.82 -25.39 -25.01
C GLU A 51 -5.92 -26.01 -25.86
N ALA A 52 -6.55 -27.08 -25.38
CA ALA A 52 -7.67 -27.69 -26.08
C ALA A 52 -8.91 -26.78 -26.17
N LEU A 53 -9.11 -25.89 -25.19
CA LEU A 53 -10.17 -24.89 -25.22
C LEU A 53 -9.83 -23.76 -26.18
N LEU A 54 -8.62 -23.19 -26.09
CA LEU A 54 -8.14 -22.11 -26.94
C LEU A 54 -8.27 -22.44 -28.44
N GLN A 55 -7.96 -23.66 -28.83
CA GLN A 55 -8.09 -24.14 -30.23
C GLN A 55 -9.54 -24.19 -30.73
N LYS A 56 -10.53 -24.18 -29.85
CA LYS A 56 -11.97 -24.19 -30.22
C LYS A 56 -12.54 -22.76 -30.30
N MET A 57 -11.83 -21.79 -29.79
CA MET A 57 -12.32 -20.41 -29.74
C MET A 57 -12.29 -19.76 -31.11
N THR A 58 -13.35 -19.00 -31.43
CA THR A 58 -13.33 -18.04 -32.52
C THR A 58 -12.50 -16.81 -32.14
N LEU A 59 -12.15 -16.00 -33.12
CA LEU A 59 -11.42 -14.76 -32.86
C LEU A 59 -12.20 -13.83 -31.91
N ASP A 60 -13.51 -13.68 -32.10
CA ASP A 60 -14.35 -12.82 -31.28
C ASP A 60 -14.49 -13.35 -29.84
N GLU A 61 -14.56 -14.68 -29.65
CA GLU A 61 -14.52 -15.29 -28.30
C GLU A 61 -13.16 -15.13 -27.61
N LYS A 62 -12.04 -15.18 -28.37
CA LYS A 62 -10.71 -14.89 -27.85
C LYS A 62 -10.64 -13.43 -27.33
N VAL A 63 -11.10 -12.47 -28.13
CA VAL A 63 -11.18 -11.07 -27.75
C VAL A 63 -12.08 -10.88 -26.52
N GLY A 64 -13.25 -11.54 -26.49
CA GLY A 64 -14.17 -11.48 -25.37
C GLY A 64 -13.56 -11.86 -24.04
N GLN A 65 -12.60 -12.81 -23.99
CA GLN A 65 -11.91 -13.14 -22.74
C GLN A 65 -11.03 -12.00 -22.19
N LEU A 66 -10.68 -11.02 -23.02
CA LEU A 66 -9.83 -9.89 -22.67
C LEU A 66 -10.63 -8.62 -22.34
N VAL A 67 -11.93 -8.76 -22.15
CA VAL A 67 -12.88 -7.66 -21.91
C VAL A 67 -13.47 -7.77 -20.52
N GLN A 68 -13.44 -6.66 -19.77
CA GLN A 68 -13.98 -6.54 -18.44
C GLN A 68 -14.89 -5.31 -18.33
N TYR A 69 -16.07 -5.48 -17.71
CA TYR A 69 -17.01 -4.38 -17.48
C TYR A 69 -17.49 -4.30 -16.03
N SER A 70 -17.89 -3.08 -15.63
CA SER A 70 -18.61 -2.82 -14.39
C SER A 70 -20.10 -3.06 -14.61
N ALA A 71 -20.66 -4.09 -14.00
CA ALA A 71 -22.06 -4.49 -14.20
C ALA A 71 -22.94 -4.31 -12.94
N GLY A 72 -22.39 -3.74 -11.87
CA GLY A 72 -23.09 -3.43 -10.64
C GLY A 72 -23.34 -1.92 -10.50
N GLN A 73 -22.91 -1.37 -9.37
CA GLN A 73 -23.00 0.07 -9.15
C GLN A 73 -22.03 0.83 -10.08
N PRO A 74 -22.45 1.97 -10.64
CA PRO A 74 -21.55 2.79 -11.42
C PRO A 74 -20.45 3.38 -10.49
N THR A 75 -19.20 3.11 -10.82
CA THR A 75 -18.05 3.59 -10.03
C THR A 75 -17.20 4.62 -10.77
N GLY A 76 -17.51 4.91 -12.03
CA GLY A 76 -16.75 5.86 -12.83
C GLY A 76 -17.38 6.13 -14.19
N PRO A 77 -16.74 6.92 -15.06
CA PRO A 77 -17.24 7.21 -16.39
C PRO A 77 -17.32 5.94 -17.26
N GLY A 78 -18.31 5.85 -18.13
CA GLY A 78 -18.49 4.72 -19.06
C GLY A 78 -19.20 3.49 -18.50
N THR A 79 -19.78 3.56 -17.31
CA THR A 79 -20.62 2.50 -16.74
C THR A 79 -22.08 2.59 -17.23
N GLY A 80 -22.84 1.49 -17.09
CA GLY A 80 -24.28 1.50 -17.36
C GLY A 80 -24.70 0.81 -18.64
N ARG A 81 -23.96 -0.20 -19.11
CA ARG A 81 -24.42 -1.08 -20.20
C ARG A 81 -25.63 -1.90 -19.75
N THR A 82 -26.51 -2.23 -20.71
CA THR A 82 -27.72 -3.03 -20.46
C THR A 82 -27.74 -4.37 -21.23
N ASP A 83 -26.69 -4.64 -22.00
CA ASP A 83 -26.61 -5.75 -22.96
C ASP A 83 -25.69 -6.91 -22.46
N TYR A 84 -25.36 -6.96 -21.17
CA TYR A 84 -24.46 -7.96 -20.60
C TYR A 84 -24.88 -9.40 -20.88
N ASP A 85 -26.18 -9.72 -20.77
CA ASP A 85 -26.70 -11.06 -20.99
C ASP A 85 -26.39 -11.54 -22.40
N ASP A 86 -26.55 -10.69 -23.41
CA ASP A 86 -26.27 -11.02 -24.81
C ASP A 86 -24.77 -11.16 -25.07
N MET A 87 -23.96 -10.30 -24.51
CA MET A 87 -22.51 -10.39 -24.61
C MET A 87 -21.97 -11.68 -23.98
N ILE A 88 -22.49 -12.06 -22.81
CA ILE A 88 -22.11 -13.31 -22.12
C ILE A 88 -22.48 -14.53 -22.98
N ARG A 89 -23.74 -14.58 -23.53
CA ARG A 89 -24.16 -15.67 -24.42
C ARG A 89 -23.27 -15.83 -25.64
N LYS A 90 -22.80 -14.72 -26.21
CA LYS A 90 -21.90 -14.71 -27.36
C LYS A 90 -20.43 -14.98 -27.01
N GLY A 91 -20.06 -14.93 -25.72
CA GLY A 91 -18.68 -15.06 -25.27
C GLY A 91 -17.83 -13.80 -25.50
N GLU A 92 -18.46 -12.63 -25.56
CA GLU A 92 -17.86 -11.32 -25.83
C GLU A 92 -17.37 -10.58 -24.56
N VAL A 93 -17.45 -11.22 -23.39
CA VAL A 93 -16.98 -10.69 -22.10
C VAL A 93 -16.36 -11.79 -21.25
N GLY A 94 -15.18 -11.52 -20.67
CA GLY A 94 -14.42 -12.48 -19.88
C GLY A 94 -14.53 -12.28 -18.37
N ALA A 95 -14.77 -11.04 -17.94
CA ALA A 95 -14.86 -10.66 -16.54
C ALA A 95 -15.89 -9.56 -16.30
N LEU A 96 -16.52 -9.59 -15.13
CA LEU A 96 -17.40 -8.54 -14.62
C LEU A 96 -16.97 -8.14 -13.22
N PHE A 97 -17.19 -6.90 -12.82
CA PHE A 97 -16.92 -6.43 -11.47
C PHE A 97 -18.04 -5.52 -10.93
N ASN A 98 -17.98 -5.17 -9.63
CA ASN A 98 -19.00 -4.40 -8.91
C ASN A 98 -20.37 -5.08 -8.78
N ILE A 99 -20.46 -6.36 -9.09
CA ILE A 99 -21.63 -7.18 -8.79
C ILE A 99 -21.38 -7.87 -7.45
N THR A 100 -22.34 -7.78 -6.57
CA THR A 100 -22.27 -8.41 -5.26
C THR A 100 -23.47 -9.33 -5.06
N THR A 101 -23.42 -10.18 -4.03
CA THR A 101 -24.26 -11.29 -3.67
C THR A 101 -24.07 -12.53 -4.56
N ALA A 102 -23.99 -13.67 -3.90
CA ALA A 102 -23.84 -14.96 -4.56
C ALA A 102 -25.01 -15.23 -5.55
N HIS A 103 -26.22 -14.77 -5.23
CA HIS A 103 -27.41 -14.90 -6.08
C HIS A 103 -27.22 -14.17 -7.43
N ASN A 104 -26.85 -12.89 -7.39
CA ASN A 104 -26.66 -12.09 -8.61
C ASN A 104 -25.51 -12.61 -9.46
N ILE A 105 -24.38 -12.95 -8.82
CA ILE A 105 -23.22 -13.52 -9.50
C ILE A 105 -23.56 -14.84 -10.17
N ASN A 106 -24.26 -15.74 -9.47
CA ASN A 106 -24.71 -17.01 -10.04
C ASN A 106 -25.65 -16.80 -11.22
N ALA A 107 -26.48 -15.75 -11.24
CA ALA A 107 -27.37 -15.47 -12.37
C ALA A 107 -26.56 -15.22 -13.67
N TYR A 108 -25.56 -14.36 -13.63
CA TYR A 108 -24.67 -14.13 -14.79
C TYR A 108 -23.80 -15.35 -15.11
N GLN A 109 -23.34 -16.06 -14.08
CA GLN A 109 -22.53 -17.27 -14.29
C GLN A 109 -23.31 -18.39 -15.00
N ARG A 110 -24.62 -18.53 -14.72
CA ARG A 110 -25.50 -19.48 -15.45
C ARG A 110 -25.56 -19.17 -16.95
N ILE A 111 -25.66 -17.89 -17.31
CA ILE A 111 -25.65 -17.48 -18.72
C ILE A 111 -24.32 -17.91 -19.38
N ALA A 112 -23.19 -17.65 -18.73
CA ALA A 112 -21.88 -18.00 -19.24
C ALA A 112 -21.70 -19.52 -19.39
N VAL A 113 -22.06 -20.29 -18.36
CA VAL A 113 -21.79 -21.73 -18.29
C VAL A 113 -22.84 -22.57 -19.02
N GLU A 114 -24.13 -22.15 -19.05
CA GLU A 114 -25.20 -22.97 -19.59
C GLU A 114 -25.66 -22.50 -20.97
N GLN A 115 -25.48 -21.21 -21.32
CA GLN A 115 -26.06 -20.63 -22.54
C GLN A 115 -25.01 -20.18 -23.57
N SER A 116 -23.72 -20.06 -23.20
CA SER A 116 -22.66 -19.76 -24.15
C SER A 116 -22.14 -21.00 -24.84
N ARG A 117 -21.54 -20.85 -26.03
CA ARG A 117 -21.07 -21.97 -26.87
C ARG A 117 -19.94 -22.80 -26.24
N LEU A 118 -19.02 -22.12 -25.52
CA LEU A 118 -17.82 -22.78 -24.96
C LEU A 118 -17.92 -23.03 -23.45
N HIS A 119 -19.00 -22.55 -22.79
CA HIS A 119 -19.25 -22.77 -21.38
C HIS A 119 -18.12 -22.23 -20.47
N ILE A 120 -17.44 -21.15 -20.89
CA ILE A 120 -16.34 -20.55 -20.15
C ILE A 120 -16.91 -19.69 -19.02
N PRO A 121 -16.58 -19.98 -17.75
CA PRO A 121 -17.06 -19.18 -16.62
C PRO A 121 -16.50 -17.76 -16.65
N LEU A 122 -17.30 -16.79 -16.16
CA LEU A 122 -16.85 -15.43 -15.94
C LEU A 122 -15.95 -15.33 -14.69
N LEU A 123 -15.06 -14.35 -14.69
CA LEU A 123 -14.31 -13.95 -13.52
C LEU A 123 -14.99 -12.73 -12.90
N PHE A 124 -15.31 -12.79 -11.59
CA PHE A 124 -15.97 -11.70 -10.87
C PHE A 124 -15.00 -11.01 -9.94
N GLY A 125 -14.83 -9.68 -10.13
CA GLY A 125 -13.90 -8.83 -9.39
C GLY A 125 -14.61 -7.80 -8.52
N LEU A 126 -13.87 -7.32 -7.50
CA LEU A 126 -14.26 -6.18 -6.65
C LEU A 126 -13.02 -5.60 -5.97
N ASP A 127 -13.07 -4.32 -5.61
CA ASP A 127 -12.09 -3.69 -4.71
C ASP A 127 -12.35 -4.14 -3.25
N VAL A 128 -11.69 -5.23 -2.84
CA VAL A 128 -11.73 -5.75 -1.47
C VAL A 128 -10.39 -5.38 -0.83
N ILE A 129 -10.24 -4.11 -0.43
CA ILE A 129 -8.94 -3.52 -0.09
C ILE A 129 -8.57 -3.74 1.37
N HIS A 130 -9.49 -3.46 2.31
CA HIS A 130 -9.24 -3.64 3.75
C HIS A 130 -10.42 -4.28 4.49
N GLY A 131 -11.17 -5.10 3.80
CA GLY A 131 -12.33 -5.83 4.30
C GLY A 131 -13.32 -6.09 3.19
N PHE A 132 -14.39 -6.82 3.47
CA PHE A 132 -15.53 -6.98 2.58
C PHE A 132 -16.81 -6.46 3.24
N ARG A 133 -17.28 -7.12 4.30
CA ARG A 133 -18.33 -6.67 5.21
C ARG A 133 -17.75 -6.29 6.57
N THR A 134 -16.81 -7.11 7.06
CA THR A 134 -15.98 -6.77 8.20
C THR A 134 -14.87 -5.82 7.71
N GLU A 135 -15.13 -4.51 7.80
CA GLU A 135 -14.12 -3.51 7.44
C GLU A 135 -13.11 -3.34 8.58
N PHE A 136 -11.84 -3.55 8.22
CA PHE A 136 -10.67 -3.30 9.06
C PHE A 136 -10.23 -1.84 8.94
N PRO A 137 -9.24 -1.37 9.72
CA PRO A 137 -8.62 -0.08 9.45
C PRO A 137 -8.16 0.04 8.00
N ILE A 138 -8.15 1.27 7.46
CA ILE A 138 -7.57 1.54 6.15
C ILE A 138 -6.14 1.00 6.04
N PRO A 139 -5.63 0.64 4.85
CA PRO A 139 -4.32 0.01 4.70
C PRO A 139 -3.16 0.79 5.31
N LEU A 140 -3.16 2.13 5.27
CA LEU A 140 -2.16 2.96 5.94
C LEU A 140 -2.17 2.76 7.46
N GLY A 141 -3.36 2.65 8.05
CA GLY A 141 -3.56 2.30 9.46
C GLY A 141 -3.10 0.87 9.76
N LEU A 142 -3.54 -0.11 8.96
CA LEU A 142 -3.10 -1.50 9.11
C LEU A 142 -1.58 -1.64 9.04
N ALA A 143 -0.93 -0.98 8.08
CA ALA A 143 0.53 -0.97 7.95
C ALA A 143 1.22 -0.35 9.18
N SER A 144 0.56 0.63 9.85
CA SER A 144 1.06 1.22 11.11
C SER A 144 1.15 0.23 12.27
N SER A 145 0.52 -0.95 12.17
CA SER A 145 0.74 -2.05 13.10
C SER A 145 2.14 -2.66 13.01
N TRP A 146 2.83 -2.53 11.88
CA TRP A 146 4.10 -3.19 11.56
C TRP A 146 4.03 -4.72 11.76
N ASP A 147 2.88 -5.32 11.51
CA ASP A 147 2.59 -6.72 11.74
C ASP A 147 2.09 -7.42 10.46
N PRO A 148 3.00 -7.99 9.64
CA PRO A 148 2.61 -8.70 8.42
C PRO A 148 1.70 -9.91 8.68
N GLU A 149 1.79 -10.54 9.84
CA GLU A 149 0.91 -11.66 10.19
C GLU A 149 -0.53 -11.19 10.41
N LEU A 150 -0.71 -10.06 11.09
CA LEU A 150 -2.01 -9.41 11.23
C LEU A 150 -2.60 -9.06 9.86
N ILE A 151 -1.80 -8.49 8.94
CA ILE A 151 -2.23 -8.18 7.57
C ILE A 151 -2.69 -9.44 6.83
N GLU A 152 -1.94 -10.52 6.91
CA GLU A 152 -2.32 -11.80 6.29
C GLU A 152 -3.66 -12.31 6.83
N GLN A 153 -3.90 -12.20 8.14
CA GLN A 153 -5.15 -12.60 8.78
C GLN A 153 -6.34 -11.72 8.36
N THR A 154 -6.17 -10.39 8.28
CA THR A 154 -7.23 -9.47 7.84
C THR A 154 -7.59 -9.73 6.37
N ALA A 155 -6.61 -9.90 5.50
CA ALA A 155 -6.83 -10.25 4.09
C ALA A 155 -7.50 -11.63 3.94
N ARG A 156 -7.21 -12.59 4.83
CA ARG A 156 -7.86 -13.90 4.84
C ARG A 156 -9.33 -13.81 5.21
N VAL A 157 -9.69 -12.96 6.19
CA VAL A 157 -11.11 -12.70 6.51
C VAL A 157 -11.81 -12.05 5.32
N ALA A 158 -11.21 -11.02 4.73
CA ALA A 158 -11.76 -10.35 3.56
C ALA A 158 -12.00 -11.32 2.38
N ALA A 159 -11.04 -12.22 2.11
CA ALA A 159 -11.18 -13.25 1.07
C ALA A 159 -12.31 -14.24 1.35
N ARG A 160 -12.46 -14.67 2.61
CA ARG A 160 -13.53 -15.59 3.03
C ARG A 160 -14.90 -14.97 2.85
N GLU A 161 -15.09 -13.71 3.25
CA GLU A 161 -16.35 -13.00 3.10
C GLU A 161 -16.65 -12.71 1.62
N ALA A 162 -15.69 -12.19 0.86
CA ALA A 162 -15.85 -11.89 -0.56
C ALA A 162 -16.17 -13.15 -1.38
N SER A 163 -15.45 -14.25 -1.16
CA SER A 163 -15.70 -15.51 -1.86
C SER A 163 -17.06 -16.12 -1.54
N ALA A 164 -17.57 -15.93 -0.33
CA ALA A 164 -18.93 -16.35 0.04
C ALA A 164 -20.00 -15.57 -0.71
N SER A 165 -19.72 -14.35 -1.13
CA SER A 165 -20.58 -13.53 -2.01
C SER A 165 -20.33 -13.80 -3.52
N GLY A 166 -19.43 -14.72 -3.87
CA GLY A 166 -19.14 -15.07 -5.26
C GLY A 166 -17.99 -14.32 -5.91
N ILE A 167 -17.36 -13.36 -5.22
CA ILE A 167 -16.18 -12.65 -5.71
C ILE A 167 -14.98 -13.60 -5.67
N ARG A 168 -14.28 -13.75 -6.80
CA ARG A 168 -13.12 -14.62 -6.91
C ARG A 168 -11.84 -13.87 -7.30
N TRP A 169 -11.92 -12.55 -7.43
CA TRP A 169 -10.83 -11.66 -7.79
C TRP A 169 -10.94 -10.36 -7.02
N THR A 170 -9.85 -9.89 -6.39
CA THR A 170 -9.78 -8.57 -5.78
C THR A 170 -8.77 -7.68 -6.48
N PHE A 171 -9.06 -6.38 -6.59
CA PHE A 171 -8.13 -5.35 -7.06
C PHE A 171 -7.28 -4.82 -5.89
N SER A 172 -6.65 -5.75 -5.18
CA SER A 172 -5.80 -5.53 -4.00
C SER A 172 -4.69 -6.61 -3.95
N PRO A 173 -3.49 -6.32 -3.37
CA PRO A 173 -3.14 -5.12 -2.61
C PRO A 173 -2.70 -3.93 -3.47
N MET A 174 -2.92 -2.72 -2.96
CA MET A 174 -2.24 -1.53 -3.44
C MET A 174 -0.85 -1.47 -2.80
N VAL A 175 0.19 -1.50 -3.64
CA VAL A 175 1.59 -1.61 -3.20
C VAL A 175 2.46 -0.44 -3.67
N ASP A 176 1.83 0.65 -4.08
CA ASP A 176 2.52 1.88 -4.43
C ASP A 176 3.27 2.47 -3.24
N ILE A 177 4.50 2.92 -3.46
CA ILE A 177 5.25 3.69 -2.48
C ILE A 177 4.79 5.14 -2.56
N ALA A 178 4.20 5.64 -1.48
CA ALA A 178 3.65 6.98 -1.39
C ALA A 178 4.53 7.87 -0.49
N ARG A 179 5.03 8.97 -1.06
CA ARG A 179 5.97 9.91 -0.42
C ARG A 179 5.44 11.33 -0.33
N ASP A 180 4.18 11.53 -0.71
CA ASP A 180 3.51 12.82 -0.72
C ASP A 180 2.12 12.68 -0.09
N ALA A 181 1.93 13.26 1.08
CA ALA A 181 0.68 13.19 1.82
C ALA A 181 -0.48 13.92 1.13
N ARG A 182 -0.20 14.75 0.12
CA ARG A 182 -1.25 15.40 -0.70
C ARG A 182 -2.00 14.41 -1.59
N TRP A 183 -1.38 13.28 -1.94
CA TRP A 183 -2.01 12.24 -2.74
C TRP A 183 -3.07 11.50 -1.92
N GLY A 184 -4.32 11.49 -2.42
CA GLY A 184 -5.45 10.88 -1.70
C GLY A 184 -5.29 9.37 -1.49
N ARG A 185 -4.73 8.68 -2.48
CA ARG A 185 -4.55 7.22 -2.45
C ARG A 185 -3.43 6.72 -1.52
N ILE A 186 -2.69 7.61 -0.86
CA ILE A 186 -1.76 7.23 0.21
C ILE A 186 -2.46 6.36 1.28
N THR A 187 -3.75 6.56 1.49
CA THR A 187 -4.60 5.81 2.42
C THR A 187 -4.69 4.31 2.08
N GLU A 188 -4.57 3.95 0.78
CA GLU A 188 -4.75 2.58 0.29
C GLU A 188 -3.48 1.71 0.40
N GLY A 189 -2.33 2.30 0.71
CA GLY A 189 -1.02 1.64 0.68
C GLY A 189 -0.37 1.46 2.04
N SER A 190 0.90 1.04 2.00
CA SER A 190 1.72 0.77 3.19
C SER A 190 2.75 1.88 3.48
N GLY A 191 2.55 3.08 2.91
CA GLY A 191 3.36 4.25 3.18
C GLY A 191 4.60 4.39 2.28
N GLU A 192 5.67 4.99 2.83
CA GLU A 192 6.82 5.50 2.05
C GLU A 192 7.99 4.53 1.91
N ASP A 193 8.01 3.44 2.70
CA ASP A 193 9.16 2.55 2.78
C ASP A 193 9.04 1.30 1.93
N THR A 194 10.07 1.07 1.12
CA THR A 194 10.15 -0.06 0.18
C THR A 194 10.20 -1.42 0.87
N TYR A 195 10.95 -1.55 1.99
CA TYR A 195 11.11 -2.82 2.70
C TYR A 195 9.83 -3.21 3.43
N LEU A 196 9.23 -2.27 4.14
CA LEU A 196 7.95 -2.46 4.83
C LEU A 196 6.83 -2.74 3.81
N GLY A 197 6.74 -1.95 2.74
CA GLY A 197 5.77 -2.15 1.65
C GLY A 197 5.88 -3.53 1.01
N ALA A 198 7.11 -4.02 0.79
CA ALA A 198 7.33 -5.38 0.27
C ALA A 198 6.89 -6.48 1.26
N ALA A 199 7.08 -6.27 2.58
CA ALA A 199 6.60 -7.20 3.60
C ALA A 199 5.07 -7.27 3.62
N MET A 200 4.40 -6.12 3.59
CA MET A 200 2.93 -6.03 3.56
C MET A 200 2.35 -6.60 2.27
N ALA A 201 2.96 -6.32 1.11
CA ALA A 201 2.54 -6.88 -0.18
C ALA A 201 2.49 -8.43 -0.15
N ARG A 202 3.53 -9.08 0.40
CA ARG A 202 3.55 -10.54 0.56
C ARG A 202 2.44 -11.04 1.47
N ALA A 203 2.20 -10.35 2.57
CA ALA A 203 1.18 -10.72 3.55
C ALA A 203 -0.22 -10.65 2.95
N TYR A 204 -0.55 -9.57 2.26
CA TYR A 204 -1.83 -9.43 1.56
C TYR A 204 -2.06 -10.53 0.53
N VAL A 205 -1.08 -10.78 -0.36
CA VAL A 205 -1.20 -11.82 -1.39
C VAL A 205 -1.45 -13.19 -0.76
N ARG A 206 -0.70 -13.56 0.30
CA ARG A 206 -0.90 -14.83 1.01
C ARG A 206 -2.26 -14.89 1.69
N GLY A 207 -2.70 -13.80 2.30
CA GLY A 207 -4.01 -13.73 2.95
C GLY A 207 -5.16 -13.94 1.95
N TYR A 208 -5.17 -13.21 0.84
CA TYR A 208 -6.21 -13.35 -0.18
C TYR A 208 -6.20 -14.71 -0.86
N GLN A 209 -5.04 -15.21 -1.28
CA GLN A 209 -4.94 -16.44 -2.07
C GLN A 209 -4.89 -17.71 -1.22
N GLY A 210 -4.61 -17.58 0.08
CA GLY A 210 -4.52 -18.72 0.99
C GLY A 210 -3.45 -19.72 0.57
N ALA A 211 -3.59 -20.96 1.03
CA ALA A 211 -2.64 -22.05 0.70
C ALA A 211 -2.80 -22.54 -0.75
N ARG A 212 -3.99 -22.43 -1.32
CA ARG A 212 -4.33 -22.88 -2.69
C ARG A 212 -5.41 -21.98 -3.27
N LEU A 213 -5.20 -21.51 -4.48
CA LEU A 213 -6.09 -20.53 -5.13
C LEU A 213 -7.47 -21.14 -5.47
N GLU A 214 -7.54 -22.44 -5.74
CA GLU A 214 -8.80 -23.14 -6.00
C GLU A 214 -9.69 -23.33 -4.76
N ALA A 215 -9.18 -23.07 -3.56
CA ALA A 215 -9.99 -23.19 -2.34
C ALA A 215 -11.21 -22.27 -2.40
N ILE A 216 -12.34 -22.75 -1.87
CA ILE A 216 -13.64 -22.05 -1.96
C ILE A 216 -13.68 -20.72 -1.20
N ASP A 217 -12.71 -20.48 -0.34
CA ASP A 217 -12.57 -19.29 0.49
C ASP A 217 -11.35 -18.42 0.09
N SER A 218 -10.73 -18.72 -1.06
CA SER A 218 -9.62 -17.96 -1.65
C SER A 218 -10.09 -17.11 -2.83
N ILE A 219 -9.42 -15.96 -3.03
CA ILE A 219 -9.63 -15.06 -4.16
C ILE A 219 -8.29 -14.70 -4.79
N ALA A 220 -8.26 -14.44 -6.09
CA ALA A 220 -7.07 -13.98 -6.78
C ALA A 220 -6.72 -12.55 -6.32
N ALA A 221 -5.47 -12.33 -5.95
CA ALA A 221 -4.93 -11.00 -5.65
C ALA A 221 -4.50 -10.27 -6.92
N CYS A 222 -4.58 -8.94 -6.90
CA CYS A 222 -4.13 -8.05 -7.97
C CYS A 222 -3.27 -6.94 -7.39
N ALA A 223 -1.96 -7.06 -7.52
CA ALA A 223 -1.08 -5.99 -7.06
C ALA A 223 -1.18 -4.76 -7.97
N LYS A 224 -1.47 -3.59 -7.38
CA LYS A 224 -1.72 -2.34 -8.11
C LYS A 224 -0.99 -1.16 -7.47
N HIS A 225 -0.73 -0.07 -8.19
CA HIS A 225 -0.89 0.15 -9.63
C HIS A 225 0.49 0.13 -10.30
N TYR A 226 0.71 -0.76 -11.24
CA TYR A 226 2.02 -1.00 -11.85
C TYR A 226 2.30 0.01 -12.96
N VAL A 227 3.23 1.03 -12.81
CA VAL A 227 4.10 1.26 -11.68
C VAL A 227 4.42 2.77 -11.54
N GLY A 228 4.72 3.15 -10.31
CA GLY A 228 5.23 4.48 -9.97
C GLY A 228 4.15 5.49 -9.58
N TYR A 229 2.90 5.11 -9.51
CA TYR A 229 1.76 5.99 -9.32
C TYR A 229 1.82 6.83 -8.03
N GLY A 230 2.37 6.29 -6.94
CA GLY A 230 2.57 7.05 -5.70
C GLY A 230 3.61 8.18 -5.76
N ALA A 231 4.25 8.39 -6.93
CA ALA A 231 5.15 9.50 -7.19
C ALA A 231 4.51 10.58 -8.09
N ALA A 232 3.19 10.60 -8.23
CA ALA A 232 2.47 11.56 -9.06
C ALA A 232 2.84 13.00 -8.70
N GLU A 233 3.15 13.83 -9.70
CA GLU A 233 3.63 15.18 -9.51
C GLU A 233 2.66 16.05 -8.70
N GLY A 234 3.19 16.66 -7.64
CA GLY A 234 2.42 17.53 -6.73
C GLY A 234 1.37 16.79 -5.90
N GLY A 235 1.49 15.46 -5.76
CA GLY A 235 0.52 14.64 -5.05
C GLY A 235 -0.87 14.64 -5.72
N ARG A 236 -0.95 14.98 -6.99
CA ARG A 236 -2.23 15.01 -7.75
C ARG A 236 -2.49 13.66 -8.38
N ASP A 237 -3.65 13.12 -8.10
CA ASP A 237 -4.08 11.87 -8.71
C ASP A 237 -4.08 11.95 -10.24
N TYR A 238 -3.87 10.83 -10.92
CA TYR A 238 -3.80 10.71 -12.40
C TYR A 238 -2.68 11.52 -13.09
N ASN A 239 -1.74 12.08 -12.32
CA ASN A 239 -0.71 12.96 -12.88
C ASN A 239 0.52 12.18 -13.36
N ALA A 240 1.36 12.87 -14.13
CA ALA A 240 2.62 12.34 -14.65
C ALA A 240 3.62 11.99 -13.53
N VAL A 241 4.51 11.08 -13.86
CA VAL A 241 5.61 10.62 -12.99
C VAL A 241 6.92 10.63 -13.75
N GLU A 242 7.92 11.31 -13.20
CA GLU A 242 9.27 11.36 -13.73
C GLU A 242 10.24 10.71 -12.73
N LEU A 243 10.72 9.52 -13.03
CA LEU A 243 11.63 8.74 -12.20
C LEU A 243 12.79 8.21 -13.04
N SER A 244 14.02 8.38 -12.56
CA SER A 244 15.14 7.66 -13.18
C SER A 244 14.93 6.14 -13.06
N GLU A 245 15.49 5.36 -13.98
CA GLU A 245 15.45 3.88 -13.89
C GLU A 245 16.05 3.39 -12.57
N HIS A 246 17.12 4.02 -12.08
CA HIS A 246 17.70 3.74 -10.77
C HIS A 246 16.66 3.92 -9.64
N THR A 247 15.97 5.06 -9.60
CA THR A 247 14.95 5.34 -8.58
C THR A 247 13.78 4.37 -8.67
N LEU A 248 13.31 4.08 -9.88
CA LEU A 248 12.24 3.13 -10.14
C LEU A 248 12.60 1.72 -9.60
N ARG A 249 13.78 1.21 -9.96
CA ARG A 249 14.26 -0.11 -9.55
C ARG A 249 14.58 -0.20 -8.06
N GLN A 250 15.12 0.87 -7.47
CA GLN A 250 15.52 0.88 -6.08
C GLN A 250 14.35 1.03 -5.10
N PHE A 251 13.30 1.78 -5.47
CA PHE A 251 12.26 2.16 -4.51
C PHE A 251 10.85 1.74 -4.90
N TYR A 252 10.45 1.84 -6.15
CA TYR A 252 9.05 1.66 -6.54
C TYR A 252 8.70 0.24 -7.04
N LEU A 253 9.64 -0.45 -7.67
CA LEU A 253 9.44 -1.81 -8.17
C LEU A 253 9.46 -2.92 -7.09
N PRO A 254 10.24 -2.83 -6.00
CA PRO A 254 10.40 -3.96 -5.09
C PRO A 254 9.12 -4.45 -4.39
N PRO A 255 8.13 -3.63 -4.00
CA PRO A 255 6.87 -4.15 -3.46
C PRO A 255 6.07 -4.97 -4.49
N PHE A 256 6.09 -4.59 -5.76
CA PHE A 256 5.47 -5.38 -6.84
C PHE A 256 6.20 -6.70 -7.07
N HIS A 257 7.55 -6.66 -7.06
CA HIS A 257 8.32 -7.89 -7.15
C HIS A 257 8.05 -8.84 -5.98
N ALA A 258 7.88 -8.27 -4.77
CA ALA A 258 7.51 -9.04 -3.59
C ALA A 258 6.12 -9.69 -3.72
N ALA A 259 5.15 -9.01 -4.33
CA ALA A 259 3.83 -9.57 -4.64
C ALA A 259 3.94 -10.70 -5.69
N VAL A 260 4.77 -10.52 -6.72
CA VAL A 260 5.04 -11.56 -7.74
C VAL A 260 5.72 -12.78 -7.09
N ASP A 261 6.72 -12.58 -6.24
CA ASP A 261 7.38 -13.65 -5.48
C ASP A 261 6.43 -14.40 -4.54
N ALA A 262 5.43 -13.69 -3.99
CA ALA A 262 4.37 -14.29 -3.16
C ALA A 262 3.31 -15.04 -3.99
N GLY A 263 3.39 -14.95 -5.32
CA GLY A 263 2.51 -15.68 -6.24
C GLY A 263 1.22 -14.95 -6.59
N THR A 264 1.20 -13.61 -6.59
CA THR A 264 0.00 -12.87 -7.03
C THR A 264 -0.48 -13.36 -8.39
N ALA A 265 -1.78 -13.59 -8.52
CA ALA A 265 -2.36 -14.11 -9.75
C ALA A 265 -2.44 -13.04 -10.86
N THR A 266 -2.60 -11.78 -10.48
CA THR A 266 -2.79 -10.68 -11.42
C THR A 266 -2.04 -9.42 -10.96
N LEU A 267 -1.82 -8.50 -11.91
CA LEU A 267 -1.41 -7.12 -11.66
C LEU A 267 -2.32 -6.17 -12.44
N MET A 268 -2.41 -4.92 -11.98
CA MET A 268 -3.13 -3.86 -12.67
C MET A 268 -2.15 -2.76 -13.05
N SER A 269 -2.16 -2.32 -14.33
CA SER A 269 -1.35 -1.20 -14.81
C SER A 269 -1.90 0.12 -14.29
N ALA A 270 -1.01 1.09 -14.03
CA ALA A 270 -1.40 2.37 -13.45
C ALA A 270 -1.96 3.36 -14.51
N PHE A 271 -2.62 4.43 -14.02
CA PHE A 271 -3.10 5.54 -14.84
C PHE A 271 -1.99 6.48 -15.35
N ASN A 272 -0.98 6.72 -14.50
CA ASN A 272 0.05 7.73 -14.77
C ASN A 272 0.91 7.42 -15.99
N SER A 273 1.46 8.47 -16.61
CA SER A 273 2.64 8.30 -17.45
C SER A 273 3.90 8.17 -16.58
N LEU A 274 4.80 7.31 -16.98
CA LEU A 274 6.13 7.16 -16.42
C LEU A 274 7.17 7.57 -17.45
N ASN A 275 7.90 8.67 -17.17
CA ASN A 275 8.90 9.23 -18.08
C ASN A 275 8.32 9.48 -19.48
N GLY A 276 7.12 10.08 -19.52
CA GLY A 276 6.40 10.42 -20.75
C GLY A 276 5.67 9.25 -21.44
N VAL A 277 5.75 8.02 -20.92
CA VAL A 277 5.05 6.84 -21.48
C VAL A 277 3.96 6.38 -20.52
N PRO A 278 2.67 6.40 -20.90
CA PRO A 278 1.60 5.87 -20.04
C PRO A 278 1.88 4.43 -19.60
N ALA A 279 1.63 4.12 -18.34
CA ALA A 279 1.93 2.82 -17.76
C ALA A 279 1.26 1.67 -18.51
N SER A 280 0.01 1.87 -18.95
CA SER A 280 -0.75 0.90 -19.77
C SER A 280 -0.22 0.74 -21.20
N ALA A 281 0.72 1.59 -21.66
CA ALA A 281 1.37 1.47 -22.97
C ALA A 281 2.90 1.36 -22.86
N ASN A 282 3.44 0.95 -21.71
CA ASN A 282 4.87 0.94 -21.45
C ASN A 282 5.49 -0.46 -21.56
N PRO A 283 6.11 -0.82 -22.71
CA PRO A 283 6.71 -2.14 -22.91
C PRO A 283 7.97 -2.36 -22.04
N PHE A 284 8.62 -1.31 -21.56
CA PHE A 284 9.77 -1.44 -20.67
C PHE A 284 9.35 -2.03 -19.33
N THR A 285 8.30 -1.49 -18.71
CA THR A 285 7.83 -2.01 -17.42
C THR A 285 7.08 -3.33 -17.58
N LEU A 286 6.14 -3.42 -18.53
CA LEU A 286 5.24 -4.56 -18.69
C LEU A 286 5.93 -5.79 -19.32
N LYS A 287 6.76 -5.61 -20.36
CA LYS A 287 7.42 -6.74 -21.05
C LYS A 287 8.82 -6.99 -20.54
N GLN A 288 9.68 -5.95 -20.50
CA GLN A 288 11.07 -6.16 -20.15
C GLN A 288 11.19 -6.52 -18.66
N ILE A 289 10.68 -5.70 -17.74
CA ILE A 289 10.80 -5.95 -16.30
C ILE A 289 9.87 -7.07 -15.87
N LEU A 290 8.56 -6.91 -16.03
CA LEU A 290 7.57 -7.82 -15.46
C LEU A 290 7.64 -9.23 -16.08
N ARG A 291 7.64 -9.33 -17.41
CA ARG A 291 7.59 -10.63 -18.08
C ARG A 291 8.95 -11.29 -18.23
N LYS A 292 9.95 -10.53 -18.72
CA LYS A 292 11.26 -11.11 -19.05
C LYS A 292 12.18 -11.25 -17.86
N GLU A 293 12.29 -10.20 -17.01
CA GLU A 293 13.18 -10.23 -15.85
C GLU A 293 12.56 -11.01 -14.69
N TRP A 294 11.29 -10.77 -14.36
CA TRP A 294 10.63 -11.42 -13.22
C TRP A 294 9.92 -12.73 -13.59
N GLY A 295 9.65 -12.99 -14.87
CA GLY A 295 8.99 -14.21 -15.33
C GLY A 295 7.52 -14.31 -14.93
N PHE A 296 6.84 -13.20 -14.71
CA PHE A 296 5.43 -13.18 -14.31
C PHE A 296 4.54 -13.83 -15.37
N GLN A 297 3.73 -14.82 -14.97
CA GLN A 297 2.87 -15.61 -15.85
C GLN A 297 1.38 -15.30 -15.71
N GLY A 298 1.02 -14.45 -14.75
CA GLY A 298 -0.37 -14.08 -14.48
C GLY A 298 -0.93 -13.04 -15.45
N LEU A 299 -2.18 -12.66 -15.23
CA LEU A 299 -2.92 -11.66 -15.98
C LEU A 299 -2.44 -10.23 -15.63
N VAL A 300 -2.30 -9.36 -16.62
CA VAL A 300 -2.20 -7.91 -16.45
C VAL A 300 -3.50 -7.26 -16.91
N ASP A 301 -4.21 -6.64 -15.99
CA ASP A 301 -5.40 -5.83 -16.25
C ASP A 301 -5.02 -4.37 -16.49
N SER A 302 -5.78 -3.62 -17.25
CA SER A 302 -5.70 -2.16 -17.22
C SER A 302 -6.38 -1.64 -15.97
N ASP A 303 -6.04 -0.43 -15.53
CA ASP A 303 -6.91 0.31 -14.64
C ASP A 303 -8.16 0.82 -15.38
N TYR A 304 -9.11 1.37 -14.63
CA TYR A 304 -10.42 1.83 -15.11
C TYR A 304 -10.29 2.81 -16.26
N THR A 305 -10.73 2.45 -17.47
CA THR A 305 -10.61 3.21 -18.73
C THR A 305 -9.17 3.57 -19.15
N ALA A 306 -8.13 3.09 -18.50
CA ALA A 306 -6.74 3.50 -18.75
C ALA A 306 -6.26 3.21 -20.19
N VAL A 307 -6.89 2.27 -20.91
CA VAL A 307 -6.61 2.06 -22.35
C VAL A 307 -7.18 3.21 -23.17
N ALA A 308 -8.38 3.70 -22.90
CA ALA A 308 -8.96 4.85 -23.60
C ALA A 308 -8.20 6.15 -23.29
N GLU A 309 -7.66 6.28 -22.09
CA GLU A 309 -6.89 7.46 -21.66
C GLU A 309 -5.60 7.67 -22.46
N LEU A 310 -5.10 6.65 -23.19
CA LEU A 310 -3.97 6.84 -24.10
C LEU A 310 -4.22 7.89 -25.17
N VAL A 311 -5.48 8.14 -25.51
CA VAL A 311 -5.88 9.24 -26.42
C VAL A 311 -5.71 10.58 -25.70
N ALA A 312 -6.17 10.70 -24.47
CA ALA A 312 -6.02 11.91 -23.66
C ALA A 312 -4.54 12.21 -23.32
N HIS A 313 -3.73 11.18 -23.09
CA HIS A 313 -2.28 11.30 -22.97
C HIS A 313 -1.57 11.78 -24.25
N GLY A 314 -2.27 11.81 -25.38
CA GLY A 314 -1.72 12.24 -26.68
C GLY A 314 -0.77 11.20 -27.33
N VAL A 315 -0.75 9.97 -26.83
CA VAL A 315 0.09 8.89 -27.40
C VAL A 315 -0.66 8.02 -28.41
N ALA A 316 -1.98 8.17 -28.51
CA ALA A 316 -2.84 7.54 -29.50
C ALA A 316 -3.76 8.59 -30.15
N ASN A 317 -4.03 8.44 -31.45
CA ASN A 317 -4.91 9.36 -32.17
C ASN A 317 -6.39 8.98 -32.10
N ASP A 318 -6.65 7.69 -31.81
CA ASP A 318 -7.97 7.09 -31.79
C ASP A 318 -7.99 5.81 -30.92
N GLY A 319 -9.17 5.25 -30.71
CA GLY A 319 -9.37 4.04 -29.90
C GLY A 319 -8.67 2.80 -30.48
N SER A 320 -8.59 2.66 -31.79
CA SER A 320 -7.91 1.53 -32.44
C SER A 320 -6.39 1.57 -32.16
N THR A 321 -5.78 2.74 -32.30
CA THR A 321 -4.37 2.96 -31.98
C THR A 321 -4.10 2.75 -30.48
N ALA A 322 -5.02 3.19 -29.61
CA ALA A 322 -4.92 2.99 -28.16
C ALA A 322 -4.97 1.50 -27.80
N ALA A 323 -5.97 0.76 -28.30
CA ALA A 323 -6.09 -0.69 -28.11
C ALA A 323 -4.82 -1.42 -28.56
N ARG A 324 -4.34 -1.12 -29.78
CA ARG A 324 -3.12 -1.75 -30.30
C ARG A 324 -1.89 -1.47 -29.45
N LYS A 325 -1.70 -0.23 -28.99
CA LYS A 325 -0.54 0.15 -28.16
C LYS A 325 -0.56 -0.52 -26.80
N ALA A 326 -1.69 -0.48 -26.09
CA ALA A 326 -1.83 -1.10 -24.78
C ALA A 326 -1.64 -2.62 -24.87
N PHE A 327 -2.31 -3.26 -25.82
CA PHE A 327 -2.21 -4.68 -26.02
C PHE A 327 -0.77 -5.14 -26.37
N LEU A 328 -0.14 -4.46 -27.33
CA LEU A 328 1.24 -4.75 -27.71
C LEU A 328 2.25 -4.38 -26.60
N ALA A 329 1.92 -3.48 -25.69
CA ALA A 329 2.75 -3.20 -24.52
C ALA A 329 2.67 -4.31 -23.45
N GLY A 330 1.58 -5.09 -23.40
CA GLY A 330 1.46 -6.23 -22.49
C GLY A 330 0.32 -6.16 -21.48
N VAL A 331 -0.66 -5.26 -21.69
CA VAL A 331 -1.95 -5.27 -21.00
C VAL A 331 -2.82 -6.35 -21.62
N ASP A 332 -3.19 -7.36 -20.82
CA ASP A 332 -3.94 -8.52 -21.30
C ASP A 332 -5.45 -8.27 -21.32
N MET A 333 -5.99 -7.51 -20.35
CA MET A 333 -7.43 -7.27 -20.22
C MET A 333 -7.70 -5.77 -20.16
N ASP A 334 -8.80 -5.36 -20.78
CA ASP A 334 -9.27 -3.97 -20.89
C ASP A 334 -10.44 -3.74 -19.93
N MET A 335 -10.20 -2.94 -18.88
CA MET A 335 -11.23 -2.57 -17.92
C MET A 335 -12.04 -1.38 -18.44
N VAL A 336 -13.29 -1.64 -18.81
CA VAL A 336 -14.38 -0.69 -19.12
C VAL A 336 -14.23 0.07 -20.44
N SER A 337 -13.04 0.32 -20.96
CA SER A 337 -12.88 1.23 -22.12
C SER A 337 -13.56 0.76 -23.41
N SER A 338 -13.94 -0.51 -23.50
CA SER A 338 -14.53 -1.19 -24.69
C SER A 338 -13.59 -1.28 -25.89
N LEU A 339 -12.39 -0.75 -25.81
CA LEU A 339 -11.52 -0.61 -26.97
C LEU A 339 -10.97 -1.94 -27.46
N TYR A 340 -10.75 -2.92 -26.58
CA TYR A 340 -10.37 -4.27 -27.00
C TYR A 340 -11.55 -4.95 -27.71
N HIS A 341 -12.74 -4.85 -27.15
CA HIS A 341 -13.96 -5.41 -27.77
C HIS A 341 -14.19 -4.87 -29.19
N GLU A 342 -14.05 -3.56 -29.36
CA GLU A 342 -14.35 -2.88 -30.62
C GLU A 342 -13.26 -3.05 -31.69
N ASN A 343 -11.99 -3.22 -31.30
CA ASN A 343 -10.88 -3.05 -32.24
C ASN A 343 -9.98 -4.28 -32.40
N LEU A 344 -9.75 -5.12 -31.35
CA LEU A 344 -8.73 -6.17 -31.44
C LEU A 344 -8.98 -7.19 -32.55
N ALA A 345 -10.23 -7.60 -32.80
CA ALA A 345 -10.53 -8.53 -33.84
C ALA A 345 -10.14 -8.01 -35.25
N SER A 346 -10.36 -6.71 -35.51
CA SER A 346 -9.98 -6.09 -36.79
C SER A 346 -8.46 -5.93 -36.89
N LEU A 347 -7.78 -5.55 -35.80
CA LEU A 347 -6.33 -5.42 -35.73
C LEU A 347 -5.61 -6.75 -35.95
N VAL A 348 -6.18 -7.88 -35.48
CA VAL A 348 -5.66 -9.21 -35.77
C VAL A 348 -5.86 -9.59 -37.23
N ARG A 349 -7.07 -9.35 -37.79
CA ARG A 349 -7.36 -9.65 -39.21
C ARG A 349 -6.48 -8.82 -40.16
N SER A 350 -6.13 -7.58 -39.80
CA SER A 350 -5.21 -6.75 -40.58
C SER A 350 -3.72 -7.12 -40.42
N GLY A 351 -3.40 -7.96 -39.42
CA GLY A 351 -2.02 -8.33 -39.10
C GLY A 351 -1.26 -7.30 -38.27
N GLU A 352 -1.90 -6.22 -37.80
CA GLU A 352 -1.30 -5.22 -36.92
C GLU A 352 -1.09 -5.75 -35.50
N VAL A 353 -1.88 -6.73 -35.08
CA VAL A 353 -1.72 -7.51 -33.85
C VAL A 353 -1.50 -8.96 -34.24
N PRO A 354 -0.37 -9.60 -33.89
CA PRO A 354 -0.15 -11.01 -34.14
C PRO A 354 -1.17 -11.90 -33.40
N GLU A 355 -1.79 -12.85 -34.08
CA GLU A 355 -2.73 -13.78 -33.44
C GLU A 355 -2.07 -14.57 -32.29
N ALA A 356 -0.80 -14.93 -32.42
CA ALA A 356 -0.06 -15.59 -31.34
C ALA A 356 0.05 -14.72 -30.05
N ALA A 357 0.05 -13.39 -30.18
CA ALA A 357 0.02 -12.49 -29.02
C ALA A 357 -1.37 -12.49 -28.38
N LEU A 358 -2.45 -12.54 -29.17
CA LEU A 358 -3.81 -12.67 -28.68
C LEU A 358 -3.98 -13.99 -27.94
N ASP A 359 -3.53 -15.09 -28.52
CA ASP A 359 -3.58 -16.42 -27.89
C ASP A 359 -2.86 -16.46 -26.56
N GLU A 360 -1.71 -15.78 -26.45
CA GLU A 360 -0.96 -15.73 -25.20
C GLU A 360 -1.67 -14.91 -24.12
N ALA A 361 -2.32 -13.79 -24.46
CA ALA A 361 -3.14 -13.03 -23.51
C ALA A 361 -4.34 -13.85 -23.02
N VAL A 362 -5.03 -14.54 -23.93
CA VAL A 362 -6.14 -15.44 -23.58
C VAL A 362 -5.68 -16.58 -22.68
N ARG A 363 -4.49 -17.18 -22.93
CA ARG A 363 -3.91 -18.20 -22.05
C ARG A 363 -3.78 -17.70 -20.62
N ARG A 364 -3.32 -16.45 -20.42
CA ARG A 364 -3.16 -15.89 -19.08
C ARG A 364 -4.50 -15.74 -18.36
N VAL A 365 -5.52 -15.26 -19.04
CA VAL A 365 -6.88 -15.16 -18.47
C VAL A 365 -7.43 -16.55 -18.11
N LEU A 366 -7.37 -17.49 -19.05
CA LEU A 366 -7.87 -18.85 -18.81
C LEU A 366 -7.09 -19.57 -17.69
N ARG A 367 -5.76 -19.34 -17.61
CA ARG A 367 -4.91 -19.89 -16.55
C ARG A 367 -5.37 -19.44 -15.16
N VAL A 368 -5.71 -18.17 -14.99
CA VAL A 368 -6.27 -17.65 -13.73
C VAL A 368 -7.62 -18.31 -13.44
N LYS A 369 -8.51 -18.44 -14.43
CA LYS A 369 -9.81 -19.11 -14.26
C LYS A 369 -9.67 -20.58 -13.86
N PHE A 370 -8.75 -21.32 -14.47
CA PHE A 370 -8.44 -22.72 -14.11
C PHE A 370 -7.84 -22.81 -12.70
N ALA A 371 -6.89 -21.93 -12.37
CA ALA A 371 -6.26 -21.90 -11.04
C ALA A 371 -7.25 -21.62 -9.91
N LEU A 372 -8.29 -20.84 -10.20
CA LEU A 372 -9.40 -20.57 -9.26
C LEU A 372 -10.43 -21.72 -9.19
N GLY A 373 -10.29 -22.78 -10.02
CA GLY A 373 -11.23 -23.90 -10.06
C GLY A 373 -12.61 -23.53 -10.63
N LEU A 374 -12.72 -22.43 -11.40
CA LEU A 374 -14.01 -21.94 -11.89
C LEU A 374 -14.68 -22.89 -12.90
N PHE A 375 -13.90 -23.70 -13.61
CA PHE A 375 -14.45 -24.69 -14.55
C PHE A 375 -15.08 -25.89 -13.84
N GLU A 376 -14.54 -26.27 -12.69
CA GLU A 376 -15.04 -27.36 -11.85
C GLU A 376 -16.15 -26.90 -10.90
N HIS A 377 -16.04 -25.66 -10.41
CA HIS A 377 -16.94 -25.06 -9.41
C HIS A 377 -17.34 -23.63 -9.83
N PRO A 378 -18.15 -23.47 -10.89
CA PRO A 378 -18.49 -22.13 -11.40
C PRO A 378 -19.45 -21.37 -10.49
N TYR A 379 -20.24 -22.07 -9.66
CA TYR A 379 -21.27 -21.46 -8.82
C TYR A 379 -20.85 -21.36 -7.36
N THR A 380 -21.31 -20.29 -6.71
CA THR A 380 -21.16 -20.08 -5.27
C THR A 380 -22.41 -20.60 -4.54
N ASP A 381 -22.20 -21.31 -3.44
CA ASP A 381 -23.29 -21.74 -2.56
C ASP A 381 -23.87 -20.51 -1.84
N GLU A 382 -25.09 -20.13 -2.25
CA GLU A 382 -25.79 -18.94 -1.74
C GLU A 382 -26.07 -19.00 -0.23
N THR A 383 -26.09 -20.19 0.37
CA THR A 383 -26.32 -20.36 1.83
C THR A 383 -25.13 -19.93 2.69
N ARG A 384 -23.94 -19.86 2.09
CA ARG A 384 -22.70 -19.47 2.80
C ARG A 384 -22.58 -17.96 3.05
N GLU A 385 -23.23 -17.13 2.22
CA GLU A 385 -23.00 -15.69 2.22
C GLU A 385 -23.31 -15.08 3.61
N ALA A 386 -24.53 -15.23 4.09
CA ALA A 386 -24.91 -14.68 5.40
C ALA A 386 -24.09 -15.27 6.56
N ALA A 387 -23.72 -16.56 6.47
CA ALA A 387 -22.96 -17.24 7.51
C ALA A 387 -21.47 -16.83 7.57
N ALA A 388 -20.95 -16.23 6.52
CA ALA A 388 -19.55 -15.81 6.48
C ALA A 388 -19.29 -14.41 7.06
N MET A 389 -20.31 -13.53 7.04
CA MET A 389 -20.19 -12.11 7.37
C MET A 389 -20.11 -11.84 8.86
N LEU A 390 -19.31 -10.84 9.26
CA LEU A 390 -19.26 -10.26 10.61
C LEU A 390 -19.16 -11.29 11.75
N GLN A 391 -18.43 -12.37 11.50
CA GLN A 391 -18.26 -13.42 12.51
C GLN A 391 -17.59 -12.86 13.77
N PRO A 392 -17.88 -13.37 14.98
CA PRO A 392 -17.30 -12.87 16.23
C PRO A 392 -15.76 -12.82 16.21
N GLU A 393 -15.13 -13.80 15.58
CA GLU A 393 -13.67 -13.85 15.40
C GLU A 393 -13.17 -12.74 14.49
N SER A 394 -13.91 -12.44 13.39
CA SER A 394 -13.59 -11.36 12.46
C SER A 394 -13.71 -10.00 13.14
N LEU A 395 -14.77 -9.78 13.93
CA LEU A 395 -14.96 -8.55 14.71
C LEU A 395 -13.88 -8.40 15.81
N SER A 396 -13.50 -9.50 16.46
CA SER A 396 -12.40 -9.48 17.43
C SER A 396 -11.07 -9.14 16.78
N LEU A 397 -10.80 -9.66 15.56
CA LEU A 397 -9.62 -9.32 14.77
C LEU A 397 -9.65 -7.86 14.32
N ALA A 398 -10.81 -7.35 13.89
CA ALA A 398 -10.98 -5.95 13.49
C ALA A 398 -10.67 -4.99 14.64
N ARG A 399 -11.16 -5.29 15.86
CA ARG A 399 -10.81 -4.53 17.05
C ARG A 399 -9.31 -4.57 17.34
N THR A 400 -8.69 -5.75 17.29
CA THR A 400 -7.25 -5.92 17.52
C THR A 400 -6.43 -5.16 16.49
N ALA A 401 -6.83 -5.22 15.22
CA ALA A 401 -6.19 -4.48 14.13
C ALA A 401 -6.28 -2.96 14.36
N ALA A 402 -7.44 -2.45 14.78
CA ALA A 402 -7.60 -1.04 15.12
C ALA A 402 -6.73 -0.63 16.32
N GLU A 403 -6.72 -1.41 17.42
CA GLU A 403 -5.87 -1.15 18.59
C GLU A 403 -4.37 -1.08 18.22
N GLN A 404 -3.92 -1.96 17.32
CA GLN A 404 -2.51 -2.01 16.88
C GLN A 404 -2.15 -0.95 15.82
N SER A 405 -3.13 -0.39 15.12
CA SER A 405 -2.92 0.64 14.10
C SER A 405 -2.79 2.05 14.70
N PHE A 406 -3.32 2.30 15.90
CA PHE A 406 -3.29 3.62 16.52
C PHE A 406 -1.88 4.06 16.85
N VAL A 407 -1.51 5.28 16.42
CA VAL A 407 -0.20 5.85 16.69
C VAL A 407 -0.34 6.99 17.70
N LEU A 408 0.19 6.78 18.89
CA LEU A 408 0.24 7.82 19.91
C LEU A 408 1.36 8.82 19.55
N LEU A 409 0.98 10.01 19.04
CA LEU A 409 1.90 11.02 18.56
C LEU A 409 2.43 11.90 19.72
N LYS A 410 1.59 12.18 20.70
CA LYS A 410 1.94 12.99 21.87
C LYS A 410 1.17 12.54 23.10
N ASN A 411 1.82 12.52 24.26
CA ASN A 411 1.19 12.23 25.55
C ASN A 411 1.99 12.90 26.68
N ALA A 412 1.86 14.23 26.74
CA ALA A 412 2.58 15.05 27.72
C ALA A 412 1.82 15.17 29.05
N SER A 413 2.54 15.55 30.07
CA SER A 413 1.94 15.95 31.36
C SER A 413 1.09 17.23 31.18
N PHE A 414 0.02 17.31 31.95
CA PHE A 414 -0.85 18.48 31.97
C PHE A 414 -0.73 19.21 33.31
N ARG A 415 -0.35 20.50 33.27
CA ARG A 415 -0.17 21.37 34.46
C ARG A 415 0.70 20.77 35.57
N GLY A 416 1.77 20.07 35.19
CA GLY A 416 2.70 19.42 36.13
C GLY A 416 2.19 18.10 36.75
N GLY A 417 1.03 17.61 36.32
CA GLY A 417 0.48 16.31 36.66
C GLY A 417 1.06 15.18 35.79
N PRO A 418 0.52 13.96 35.87
CA PRO A 418 0.90 12.85 34.99
C PRO A 418 0.48 13.12 33.54
N SER A 419 0.95 12.29 32.60
CA SER A 419 0.43 12.23 31.23
C SER A 419 -1.07 11.95 31.26
N ILE A 420 -1.83 12.53 30.29
CA ILE A 420 -3.30 12.45 30.29
C ILE A 420 -3.76 11.03 29.98
N LEU A 421 -3.14 10.37 29.02
CA LEU A 421 -3.47 9.00 28.66
C LEU A 421 -2.53 7.99 29.37
N PRO A 422 -3.05 6.85 29.81
CA PRO A 422 -4.46 6.45 29.80
C PRO A 422 -5.28 7.21 30.84
N LEU A 423 -6.58 7.44 30.54
CA LEU A 423 -7.47 8.11 31.48
C LEU A 423 -7.60 7.35 32.80
N SER A 424 -7.66 8.07 33.89
CA SER A 424 -7.90 7.52 35.23
C SER A 424 -9.35 6.99 35.35
N SER A 425 -9.52 5.89 36.10
CA SER A 425 -10.85 5.41 36.50
C SER A 425 -11.65 6.42 37.36
N GLU A 426 -10.94 7.39 37.94
CA GLU A 426 -11.55 8.46 38.76
C GLU A 426 -12.16 9.61 37.92
N THR A 427 -11.90 9.65 36.60
CA THR A 427 -12.51 10.63 35.68
C THR A 427 -14.02 10.50 35.76
N ARG A 428 -14.73 11.52 36.24
CA ARG A 428 -16.19 11.45 36.48
C ARG A 428 -17.01 11.82 35.28
N THR A 429 -16.61 12.87 34.56
CA THR A 429 -17.33 13.43 33.42
C THR A 429 -16.38 13.62 32.23
N ILE A 430 -16.82 13.21 31.07
CA ILE A 430 -16.07 13.27 29.82
C ILE A 430 -16.88 14.08 28.81
N ALA A 431 -16.34 15.20 28.32
CA ALA A 431 -16.89 15.81 27.13
C ALA A 431 -16.38 15.07 25.90
N LEU A 432 -17.30 14.52 25.11
CA LEU A 432 -17.02 13.94 23.82
C LEU A 432 -17.45 14.91 22.74
N VAL A 433 -16.49 15.51 22.06
CA VAL A 433 -16.74 16.62 21.13
C VAL A 433 -16.14 16.30 19.76
N GLY A 434 -16.78 16.78 18.71
CA GLY A 434 -16.27 16.69 17.35
C GLY A 434 -17.23 15.97 16.39
N PRO A 435 -17.14 16.29 15.08
CA PRO A 435 -18.02 15.71 14.07
C PRO A 435 -17.85 14.18 13.90
N LEU A 436 -16.65 13.67 14.19
CA LEU A 436 -16.30 12.25 14.03
C LEU A 436 -16.48 11.43 15.33
N ALA A 437 -17.02 12.03 16.39
CA ALA A 437 -17.25 11.36 17.67
C ALA A 437 -18.39 10.31 17.63
N ASP A 438 -19.38 10.52 16.77
CA ASP A 438 -20.55 9.66 16.60
C ASP A 438 -20.89 9.49 15.12
N ASP A 439 -19.89 9.17 14.32
CA ASP A 439 -20.01 9.03 12.88
C ASP A 439 -19.75 7.58 12.43
N PRO A 440 -20.79 6.86 11.99
CA PRO A 440 -20.64 5.52 11.45
C PRO A 440 -20.26 5.49 9.95
N TYR A 441 -20.38 6.63 9.23
CA TYR A 441 -20.18 6.67 7.78
C TYR A 441 -18.70 6.82 7.41
N ASP A 442 -17.96 7.61 8.18
CA ASP A 442 -16.54 7.85 7.91
C ASP A 442 -15.62 6.79 8.53
N MET A 443 -16.03 6.11 9.59
CA MET A 443 -15.18 5.12 10.30
C MET A 443 -14.68 3.97 9.44
N PRO A 444 -15.44 3.43 8.46
CA PRO A 444 -14.90 2.42 7.53
C PRO A 444 -13.75 2.93 6.67
N GLY A 445 -13.66 4.23 6.41
CA GLY A 445 -12.66 4.79 5.51
C GLY A 445 -13.10 4.80 4.05
N SER A 446 -12.22 5.28 3.17
CA SER A 446 -12.39 5.16 1.72
C SER A 446 -12.15 3.72 1.26
N SER A 447 -12.68 3.36 0.10
CA SER A 447 -12.51 2.03 -0.51
C SER A 447 -13.08 0.88 0.33
N SER A 448 -14.12 1.14 1.13
CA SER A 448 -14.87 0.10 1.82
C SER A 448 -15.76 -0.66 0.82
N ALA A 449 -15.65 -2.00 0.78
CA ALA A 449 -16.30 -2.83 -0.23
C ALA A 449 -17.82 -2.97 -0.02
N GLN A 450 -18.23 -3.66 1.02
CA GLN A 450 -19.63 -3.89 1.40
C GLN A 450 -19.87 -3.53 2.87
N GLY A 451 -18.99 -2.74 3.46
CA GLY A 451 -19.16 -2.16 4.78
C GLY A 451 -20.44 -1.32 4.85
N ARG A 452 -21.12 -1.34 6.01
CA ARG A 452 -22.34 -0.59 6.22
C ARG A 452 -22.27 0.23 7.51
N PRO A 453 -22.84 1.43 7.53
CA PRO A 453 -22.86 2.26 8.74
C PRO A 453 -23.47 1.58 9.96
N GLU A 454 -24.48 0.73 9.76
CA GLU A 454 -25.12 -0.01 10.84
C GLU A 454 -24.23 -1.09 11.50
N ASP A 455 -23.13 -1.49 10.87
CA ASP A 455 -22.17 -2.44 11.42
C ASP A 455 -21.12 -1.75 12.31
N VAL A 456 -21.04 -0.42 12.24
CA VAL A 456 -20.00 0.38 12.92
C VAL A 456 -20.42 0.66 14.37
N LEU A 457 -19.52 0.33 15.29
CA LEU A 457 -19.62 0.77 16.69
C LEU A 457 -18.88 2.09 16.87
N THR A 458 -19.63 3.21 16.97
CA THR A 458 -19.03 4.55 17.10
C THR A 458 -18.35 4.76 18.44
N LEU A 459 -17.46 5.76 18.51
CA LEU A 459 -16.80 6.13 19.77
C LEU A 459 -17.83 6.52 20.85
N ARG A 460 -18.87 7.28 20.50
CA ARG A 460 -19.93 7.66 21.42
C ARG A 460 -20.65 6.44 21.99
N MET A 461 -21.04 5.50 21.14
CA MET A 461 -21.71 4.26 21.58
C MET A 461 -20.84 3.48 22.57
N ALA A 462 -19.59 3.22 22.21
CA ALA A 462 -18.67 2.45 23.03
C ALA A 462 -18.30 3.17 24.33
N LEU A 463 -18.09 4.48 24.31
CA LEU A 463 -17.79 5.28 25.49
C LEU A 463 -18.97 5.29 26.47
N THR A 464 -20.19 5.51 25.95
CA THR A 464 -21.43 5.47 26.72
C THR A 464 -21.62 4.10 27.38
N GLN A 465 -21.38 3.03 26.64
CA GLN A 465 -21.45 1.67 27.19
C GLN A 465 -20.41 1.44 28.31
N ARG A 466 -19.21 2.03 28.19
CA ARG A 466 -18.10 1.84 29.12
C ARG A 466 -18.26 2.59 30.44
N VAL A 467 -18.74 3.83 30.39
CA VAL A 467 -18.74 4.74 31.56
C VAL A 467 -20.14 5.16 32.04
N GLY A 468 -21.20 4.87 31.30
CA GLY A 468 -22.57 5.33 31.57
C GLY A 468 -22.92 6.62 30.83
N ALA A 469 -24.15 6.74 30.35
CA ALA A 469 -24.61 7.87 29.53
C ALA A 469 -24.55 9.21 30.29
N GLU A 470 -24.77 9.19 31.59
CA GLU A 470 -24.75 10.36 32.48
C GLU A 470 -23.36 10.97 32.65
N ARG A 471 -22.30 10.23 32.31
CA ARG A 471 -20.90 10.69 32.38
C ARG A 471 -20.35 11.21 31.06
N VAL A 472 -21.10 11.07 29.97
CA VAL A 472 -20.69 11.51 28.62
C VAL A 472 -21.47 12.74 28.20
N LEU A 473 -20.81 13.87 28.18
CA LEU A 473 -21.37 15.13 27.67
C LEU A 473 -21.02 15.24 26.18
N TYR A 474 -21.95 14.83 25.32
CA TYR A 474 -21.72 14.86 23.88
C TYR A 474 -22.13 16.19 23.27
N ALA A 475 -21.28 16.72 22.38
CA ALA A 475 -21.60 17.83 21.49
C ALA A 475 -20.84 17.69 20.17
N LYS A 476 -21.54 17.86 19.04
CA LYS A 476 -20.89 17.80 17.73
C LYS A 476 -19.86 18.90 17.50
N GLY A 477 -20.11 20.09 18.02
CA GLY A 477 -19.22 21.26 18.00
C GLY A 477 -19.08 21.95 16.65
N THR A 478 -19.00 21.19 15.57
CA THR A 478 -18.98 21.65 14.18
C THR A 478 -19.33 20.51 13.24
N ASP A 479 -19.64 20.79 11.98
CA ASP A 479 -19.62 19.79 10.92
C ASP A 479 -18.19 19.64 10.36
N ILE A 480 -17.95 18.60 9.55
CA ILE A 480 -16.58 18.40 9.00
C ILE A 480 -16.15 19.60 8.13
N LEU A 481 -17.05 20.08 7.26
CA LEU A 481 -16.79 21.19 6.33
C LEU A 481 -17.42 22.52 6.74
N GLY A 482 -18.25 22.55 7.74
CA GLY A 482 -19.05 23.74 8.11
C GLY A 482 -19.19 23.92 9.61
N GLY A 483 -20.42 24.23 10.04
CA GLY A 483 -20.80 24.36 11.44
C GLY A 483 -21.30 25.75 11.82
N SER A 484 -22.06 25.81 12.94
CA SER A 484 -22.69 27.03 13.44
C SER A 484 -22.06 27.52 14.77
N GLU A 485 -22.35 28.74 15.16
CA GLU A 485 -21.93 29.28 16.46
C GLU A 485 -22.67 28.57 17.61
N GLU A 486 -23.88 28.10 17.39
CA GLU A 486 -24.66 27.33 18.37
C GLU A 486 -23.99 25.99 18.66
N GLN A 487 -23.55 25.27 17.64
CA GLN A 487 -22.80 24.00 17.81
C GLN A 487 -21.51 24.24 18.60
N LEU A 488 -20.77 25.30 18.27
CA LEU A 488 -19.57 25.68 19.01
C LEU A 488 -19.85 26.00 20.47
N ALA A 489 -20.92 26.76 20.75
CA ALA A 489 -21.32 27.12 22.12
C ALA A 489 -21.73 25.88 22.94
N GLU A 490 -22.45 24.93 22.34
CA GLU A 490 -22.78 23.65 22.98
C GLU A 490 -21.53 22.84 23.35
N ALA A 491 -20.55 22.79 22.45
CA ALA A 491 -19.27 22.12 22.69
C ALA A 491 -18.47 22.75 23.83
N LEU A 492 -18.41 24.09 23.86
CA LEU A 492 -17.73 24.81 24.96
C LEU A 492 -18.41 24.56 26.30
N LYS A 493 -19.75 24.56 26.32
CA LYS A 493 -20.51 24.25 27.54
C LYS A 493 -20.23 22.82 28.02
N ALA A 494 -20.22 21.84 27.12
CA ALA A 494 -19.89 20.45 27.46
C ALA A 494 -18.44 20.34 28.03
N ALA A 495 -17.49 21.01 27.39
CA ALA A 495 -16.10 21.04 27.83
C ALA A 495 -15.94 21.66 29.23
N GLU A 496 -16.55 22.83 29.51
CA GLU A 496 -16.48 23.51 30.80
C GLU A 496 -17.03 22.63 31.95
N GLN A 497 -18.04 21.81 31.68
CA GLN A 497 -18.70 20.93 32.64
C GLN A 497 -17.98 19.58 32.85
N SER A 498 -16.94 19.30 32.10
CA SER A 498 -16.24 18.01 32.12
C SER A 498 -14.92 18.06 32.90
N ASP A 499 -14.39 16.89 33.24
CA ASP A 499 -13.05 16.71 33.80
C ASP A 499 -11.99 16.63 32.69
N VAL A 500 -12.35 16.07 31.53
CA VAL A 500 -11.51 15.88 30.34
C VAL A 500 -12.32 16.02 29.07
N VAL A 501 -11.71 16.52 28.02
CA VAL A 501 -12.32 16.59 26.68
C VAL A 501 -11.66 15.58 25.77
N ILE A 502 -12.43 14.70 25.15
CA ILE A 502 -12.03 13.87 24.01
C ILE A 502 -12.55 14.59 22.75
N LEU A 503 -11.65 15.01 21.90
CA LEU A 503 -11.95 15.77 20.70
C LEU A 503 -11.68 14.93 19.46
N ALA A 504 -12.72 14.58 18.70
CA ALA A 504 -12.65 13.71 17.53
C ALA A 504 -12.76 14.54 16.25
N LEU A 505 -11.62 14.80 15.61
CA LEU A 505 -11.48 15.69 14.44
C LEU A 505 -10.79 14.97 13.29
N GLY A 506 -10.97 15.49 12.07
CA GLY A 506 -10.29 14.95 10.91
C GLY A 506 -11.00 15.18 9.58
N GLU A 507 -10.76 14.28 8.65
CA GLU A 507 -11.27 14.31 7.28
C GLU A 507 -12.59 13.54 7.16
N ASN A 508 -13.38 13.86 6.13
CA ASN A 508 -14.43 13.00 5.61
C ASN A 508 -13.77 11.92 4.74
N ALA A 509 -14.02 10.65 5.05
CA ALA A 509 -13.31 9.55 4.42
C ALA A 509 -13.55 9.46 2.90
N PRO A 510 -14.78 9.41 2.40
CA PRO A 510 -15.03 9.18 0.97
C PRO A 510 -14.67 10.37 0.06
N GLU A 511 -14.67 11.59 0.60
CA GLU A 511 -14.48 12.80 -0.21
C GLU A 511 -13.07 13.38 -0.11
N MET A 512 -12.35 13.09 0.98
CA MET A 512 -11.04 13.68 1.24
C MET A 512 -9.89 12.67 1.29
N SER A 513 -10.18 11.38 1.10
CA SER A 513 -9.23 10.29 1.23
C SER A 513 -9.53 9.23 0.17
N GLY A 514 -8.52 8.59 -0.41
CA GLY A 514 -8.66 7.64 -1.50
C GLY A 514 -8.51 8.26 -2.87
N GLU A 515 -9.07 7.60 -3.86
CA GLU A 515 -9.00 8.00 -5.26
C GLU A 515 -9.68 9.35 -5.52
N ALA A 516 -9.10 10.15 -6.40
CA ALA A 516 -9.55 11.48 -6.78
C ALA A 516 -9.65 12.49 -5.61
N ALA A 517 -9.03 12.20 -4.46
CA ALA A 517 -9.11 13.00 -3.25
C ALA A 517 -7.78 13.68 -2.87
N SER A 518 -7.05 14.21 -3.85
CA SER A 518 -5.82 14.96 -3.61
C SER A 518 -6.10 16.31 -2.93
N ARG A 519 -5.30 16.65 -1.91
CA ARG A 519 -5.44 17.90 -1.15
C ARG A 519 -4.18 18.76 -1.23
N ALA A 520 -4.32 20.02 -1.62
CA ALA A 520 -3.23 20.98 -1.61
C ALA A 520 -2.93 21.53 -0.20
N HIS A 521 -3.90 21.51 0.71
CA HIS A 521 -3.77 21.88 2.11
C HIS A 521 -3.99 20.66 3.00
N LEU A 522 -3.09 20.44 3.95
CA LEU A 522 -3.11 19.28 4.84
C LEU A 522 -3.54 19.68 6.27
N ASP A 523 -4.40 20.67 6.39
CA ASP A 523 -4.99 21.17 7.63
C ASP A 523 -6.32 20.46 7.97
N LEU A 524 -6.85 20.74 9.16
CA LEU A 524 -8.20 20.35 9.54
C LEU A 524 -9.21 21.08 8.65
N PRO A 525 -10.16 20.36 8.02
CA PRO A 525 -11.14 21.00 7.16
C PRO A 525 -12.17 21.83 7.94
N GLY A 526 -12.78 22.79 7.25
CA GLY A 526 -13.88 23.60 7.78
C GLY A 526 -13.48 24.44 9.01
N ARG A 527 -14.32 24.37 10.05
CA ARG A 527 -14.13 25.14 11.30
C ARG A 527 -13.49 24.32 12.43
N GLN A 528 -12.98 23.16 12.15
CA GLN A 528 -12.45 22.24 13.19
C GLN A 528 -11.24 22.83 13.92
N GLN A 529 -10.38 23.59 13.25
CA GLN A 529 -9.27 24.31 13.89
C GLN A 529 -9.80 25.33 14.90
N GLN A 530 -10.84 26.10 14.56
CA GLN A 530 -11.47 27.05 15.46
C GLN A 530 -12.06 26.36 16.70
N LEU A 531 -12.75 25.23 16.50
CA LEU A 531 -13.29 24.41 17.59
C LEU A 531 -12.16 23.95 18.52
N LEU A 532 -11.09 23.40 17.97
CA LEU A 532 -9.93 22.92 18.72
C LEU A 532 -9.34 24.05 19.59
N GLU A 533 -9.07 25.22 19.01
CA GLU A 533 -8.51 26.36 19.71
C GLU A 533 -9.42 26.84 20.85
N LYS A 534 -10.73 26.95 20.60
CA LYS A 534 -11.70 27.36 21.60
C LYS A 534 -11.82 26.34 22.74
N ILE A 535 -11.82 25.05 22.45
CA ILE A 535 -11.84 23.99 23.48
C ILE A 535 -10.59 24.08 24.36
N VAL A 536 -9.41 24.26 23.78
CA VAL A 536 -8.16 24.41 24.56
C VAL A 536 -8.21 25.62 25.50
N THR A 537 -8.87 26.74 25.10
CA THR A 537 -9.00 27.94 25.97
C THR A 537 -9.86 27.69 27.22
N THR A 538 -10.66 26.62 27.28
CA THR A 538 -11.41 26.22 28.49
C THR A 538 -10.47 25.82 29.64
N GLY A 539 -9.21 25.52 29.33
CA GLY A 539 -8.20 25.09 30.28
C GLY A 539 -8.41 23.67 30.81
N LYS A 540 -9.26 22.89 30.18
CA LYS A 540 -9.44 21.46 30.48
C LYS A 540 -8.37 20.62 29.78
N PRO A 541 -8.00 19.43 30.32
CA PRO A 541 -7.15 18.50 29.59
C PRO A 541 -7.86 18.01 28.34
N VAL A 542 -7.16 18.04 27.18
CA VAL A 542 -7.69 17.65 25.88
C VAL A 542 -6.94 16.43 25.35
N VAL A 543 -7.68 15.44 24.89
CA VAL A 543 -7.20 14.32 24.10
C VAL A 543 -7.73 14.50 22.67
N LEU A 544 -6.84 14.75 21.72
CA LEU A 544 -7.19 14.87 20.31
C LEU A 544 -7.06 13.53 19.61
N LEU A 545 -8.15 13.02 19.06
CA LEU A 545 -8.19 11.88 18.18
C LEU A 545 -8.28 12.38 16.74
N LEU A 546 -7.28 12.04 15.92
CA LEU A 546 -7.21 12.43 14.52
C LEU A 546 -7.68 11.27 13.63
N PHE A 547 -8.74 11.53 12.87
CA PHE A 547 -9.27 10.61 11.86
C PHE A 547 -8.91 11.14 10.48
N SER A 548 -8.05 10.45 9.77
CA SER A 548 -7.59 10.88 8.44
C SER A 548 -6.96 9.74 7.64
N GLY A 549 -6.99 9.87 6.32
CA GLY A 549 -6.30 8.94 5.42
C GLY A 549 -4.84 9.29 5.15
N ARG A 550 -4.31 10.33 5.82
CA ARG A 550 -2.98 10.90 5.61
C ARG A 550 -2.46 11.66 6.82
N PRO A 551 -1.16 11.98 6.92
CA PRO A 551 -0.65 12.96 7.86
C PRO A 551 -1.23 14.37 7.63
N LEU A 552 -1.70 15.02 8.71
CA LEU A 552 -2.19 16.40 8.65
C LEU A 552 -1.18 17.36 9.28
N THR A 553 -0.94 18.52 8.66
CA THR A 553 -0.04 19.56 9.17
C THR A 553 -0.75 20.39 10.24
N LEU A 554 -0.54 20.06 11.51
CA LEU A 554 -1.22 20.64 12.66
C LEU A 554 -0.24 21.20 13.70
N PRO A 555 0.69 22.11 13.35
CA PRO A 555 1.72 22.56 14.27
C PRO A 555 1.13 23.17 15.55
N TRP A 556 0.08 23.97 15.43
CA TRP A 556 -0.59 24.56 16.61
C TRP A 556 -1.12 23.48 17.57
N ALA A 557 -1.75 22.42 17.04
CA ALA A 557 -2.26 21.33 17.87
C ALA A 557 -1.13 20.58 18.59
N PHE A 558 -0.03 20.31 17.89
CA PHE A 558 1.12 19.65 18.49
C PHE A 558 1.81 20.47 19.57
N ASP A 559 1.73 21.80 19.50
CA ASP A 559 2.25 22.67 20.56
C ASP A 559 1.32 22.74 21.77
N HIS A 560 0.00 22.88 21.58
CA HIS A 560 -0.96 23.24 22.60
C HIS A 560 -1.76 22.08 23.18
N VAL A 561 -1.96 20.98 22.43
CA VAL A 561 -2.72 19.81 22.90
C VAL A 561 -1.77 18.81 23.58
N PRO A 562 -2.06 18.41 24.83
CA PRO A 562 -1.16 17.53 25.57
C PRO A 562 -1.19 16.05 25.12
N ALA A 563 -2.30 15.55 24.56
CA ALA A 563 -2.39 14.19 24.06
C ALA A 563 -3.00 14.13 22.66
N VAL A 564 -2.29 13.51 21.72
CA VAL A 564 -2.72 13.37 20.31
C VAL A 564 -2.52 11.93 19.85
N LEU A 565 -3.60 11.31 19.36
CA LEU A 565 -3.63 9.96 18.84
C LEU A 565 -4.05 10.01 17.36
N ALA A 566 -3.21 9.54 16.45
CA ALA A 566 -3.62 9.27 15.07
C ALA A 566 -4.40 7.95 15.06
N ALA A 567 -5.69 8.05 14.80
CA ALA A 567 -6.62 6.91 14.79
C ALA A 567 -6.85 6.36 13.38
N TRP A 568 -6.43 7.09 12.35
CA TRP A 568 -6.71 6.80 10.94
C TRP A 568 -8.24 6.70 10.71
N PHE A 569 -8.69 5.78 9.84
CA PHE A 569 -10.09 5.33 9.78
C PHE A 569 -10.11 3.87 10.26
N PRO A 570 -10.66 3.59 11.47
CA PRO A 570 -10.39 2.34 12.17
C PRO A 570 -11.30 1.15 11.81
N GLY A 571 -12.25 1.34 10.87
CA GLY A 571 -13.18 0.28 10.50
C GLY A 571 -14.34 0.08 11.49
N VAL A 572 -15.02 -1.07 11.36
CA VAL A 572 -16.29 -1.34 12.07
C VAL A 572 -16.15 -1.42 13.61
N GLN A 573 -14.94 -1.64 14.14
CA GLN A 573 -14.67 -1.74 15.58
C GLN A 573 -14.00 -0.48 16.16
N ALA A 574 -14.19 0.67 15.53
CA ALA A 574 -13.58 1.95 15.90
C ALA A 574 -13.80 2.31 17.38
N GLY A 575 -15.03 2.35 17.84
CA GLY A 575 -15.39 2.75 19.20
C GLY A 575 -14.80 1.84 20.28
N PRO A 576 -15.01 0.52 20.24
CA PRO A 576 -14.43 -0.42 21.19
C PRO A 576 -12.89 -0.34 21.27
N ALA A 577 -12.20 -0.25 20.12
CA ALA A 577 -10.75 -0.14 20.08
C ALA A 577 -10.24 1.16 20.71
N LEU A 578 -10.86 2.30 20.35
CA LEU A 578 -10.52 3.61 20.92
C LEU A 578 -10.74 3.66 22.44
N VAL A 579 -11.89 3.19 22.92
CA VAL A 579 -12.21 3.20 24.34
C VAL A 579 -11.19 2.37 25.14
N ARG A 580 -10.86 1.16 24.67
CA ARG A 580 -9.86 0.30 25.31
C ARG A 580 -8.48 0.95 25.34
N THR A 581 -8.11 1.66 24.26
CA THR A 581 -6.86 2.42 24.19
C THR A 581 -6.88 3.60 25.16
N ILE A 582 -7.91 4.43 25.13
CA ILE A 582 -8.04 5.61 25.97
C ILE A 582 -7.97 5.28 27.47
N PHE A 583 -8.56 4.16 27.89
CA PHE A 583 -8.53 3.71 29.30
C PHE A 583 -7.36 2.77 29.64
N GLY A 584 -6.45 2.50 28.69
CA GLY A 584 -5.22 1.74 28.91
C GLY A 584 -5.40 0.23 29.04
N GLU A 585 -6.54 -0.32 28.60
CA GLU A 585 -6.75 -1.76 28.42
C GLU A 585 -5.97 -2.27 27.21
N ALA A 586 -5.85 -1.45 26.16
CA ALA A 586 -4.90 -1.60 25.07
C ALA A 586 -3.80 -0.54 25.19
N ASN A 587 -2.54 -0.95 25.06
CA ASN A 587 -1.41 -0.04 25.07
C ASN A 587 -1.03 0.29 23.61
N PRO A 588 -1.01 1.57 23.19
CA PRO A 588 -0.62 1.95 21.83
C PRO A 588 0.72 1.34 21.41
N SER A 589 0.75 0.70 20.27
CA SER A 589 1.95 0.04 19.73
C SER A 589 2.19 0.39 18.25
N GLY A 590 1.27 1.12 17.63
CA GLY A 590 1.39 1.55 16.23
C GLY A 590 2.58 2.48 16.02
N LYS A 591 3.19 2.39 14.84
CA LYS A 591 4.31 3.22 14.41
C LYS A 591 4.00 3.83 13.05
N LEU A 592 4.38 5.10 12.85
CA LEU A 592 4.18 5.77 11.57
C LEU A 592 4.87 5.01 10.43
N VAL A 593 4.18 4.88 9.33
CA VAL A 593 4.69 4.30 8.06
C VAL A 593 4.96 5.37 7.02
N VAL A 594 4.75 6.63 7.40
CA VAL A 594 5.05 7.83 6.63
C VAL A 594 5.67 8.87 7.55
N SER A 595 6.57 9.68 7.03
CA SER A 595 7.08 10.86 7.71
C SER A 595 5.96 11.88 7.85
N TRP A 596 5.76 12.46 9.05
CA TRP A 596 4.69 13.42 9.31
C TRP A 596 5.19 14.84 9.05
N PRO A 597 4.68 15.58 8.07
CA PRO A 597 5.20 16.89 7.72
C PRO A 597 4.84 17.98 8.78
N ARG A 598 5.72 18.99 8.91
CA ARG A 598 5.44 20.22 9.68
C ARG A 598 4.57 21.17 8.88
N SER A 599 4.85 21.25 7.59
CA SER A 599 4.09 22.07 6.64
C SER A 599 3.98 21.35 5.30
N VAL A 600 2.96 21.70 4.53
CA VAL A 600 2.75 21.14 3.18
C VAL A 600 3.91 21.48 2.22
N GLY A 601 4.67 22.57 2.52
CA GLY A 601 5.85 22.94 1.73
C GLY A 601 7.01 21.94 1.80
N GLN A 602 7.00 20.99 2.75
CA GLN A 602 7.99 19.94 2.83
C GLN A 602 7.72 18.77 1.89
N GLU A 603 6.47 18.62 1.38
CA GLU A 603 6.09 17.50 0.53
C GLU A 603 6.67 17.60 -0.90
N PRO A 604 7.22 16.50 -1.45
CA PRO A 604 7.28 15.14 -0.89
C PRO A 604 8.34 15.00 0.22
N LEU A 605 7.93 14.36 1.34
CA LEU A 605 8.77 14.16 2.52
C LEU A 605 8.88 12.67 2.87
N TYR A 606 10.12 12.16 2.99
CA TYR A 606 10.38 10.76 3.35
C TYR A 606 11.76 10.60 4.03
N TYR A 607 11.84 9.64 4.96
CA TYR A 607 13.02 9.45 5.81
C TYR A 607 14.27 8.96 5.06
N ASN A 608 14.09 8.18 3.97
CA ASN A 608 15.15 7.54 3.21
C ASN A 608 15.62 8.38 2.01
N ALA A 609 15.63 9.70 2.17
CA ALA A 609 16.15 10.63 1.18
C ALA A 609 17.65 10.38 0.93
N LEU A 610 18.07 10.64 -0.30
CA LEU A 610 19.49 10.52 -0.68
C LEU A 610 20.33 11.59 0.02
N SER A 611 21.57 11.25 0.35
CA SER A 611 22.52 12.20 0.91
C SER A 611 22.85 13.30 -0.10
N THR A 612 22.77 14.57 0.33
CA THR A 612 23.13 15.73 -0.50
C THR A 612 24.60 16.10 -0.34
N GLY A 613 25.10 16.91 -1.26
CA GLY A 613 26.49 17.41 -1.20
C GLY A 613 26.73 18.47 -0.10
N ARG A 614 25.65 19.09 0.43
CA ARG A 614 25.70 20.12 1.49
C ARG A 614 24.61 19.86 2.52
N PRO A 615 24.70 18.76 3.28
CA PRO A 615 23.71 18.42 4.28
C PRO A 615 23.71 19.46 5.41
N ALA A 616 22.54 19.78 5.94
CA ALA A 616 22.44 20.71 7.09
C ALA A 616 23.09 20.17 8.38
N GLY A 617 23.21 18.83 8.51
CA GLY A 617 23.83 18.21 9.69
C GLY A 617 23.04 18.56 10.97
N GLU A 618 23.76 18.98 12.01
CA GLU A 618 23.21 19.35 13.32
C GLU A 618 22.97 20.88 13.45
N ILE A 619 22.97 21.61 12.34
CA ILE A 619 22.73 23.06 12.36
C ILE A 619 21.29 23.30 12.82
N ASP A 620 21.14 24.20 13.79
CA ASP A 620 19.84 24.70 14.21
C ASP A 620 19.24 25.58 13.11
N LEU A 621 18.17 25.09 12.48
CA LEU A 621 17.48 25.75 11.37
C LEU A 621 16.34 26.68 11.83
N THR A 622 16.16 26.87 13.14
CA THR A 622 15.11 27.75 13.69
C THR A 622 15.43 29.27 13.61
N HIS A 623 16.64 29.60 13.16
CA HIS A 623 17.12 30.97 13.02
C HIS A 623 17.73 31.23 11.64
N PRO A 624 17.83 32.49 11.19
CA PRO A 624 18.58 32.84 10.00
C PRO A 624 20.05 32.39 10.09
N PRO A 625 20.71 32.07 8.95
CA PRO A 625 22.12 31.65 8.94
C PRO A 625 23.03 32.69 9.64
N ARG A 626 23.87 32.23 10.56
CA ARG A 626 24.82 33.08 11.32
C ARG A 626 26.12 33.30 10.58
N ASN A 627 26.45 32.41 9.62
CA ASN A 627 27.70 32.46 8.85
C ASN A 627 27.53 31.83 7.49
N SER A 628 28.57 31.82 6.67
CA SER A 628 28.56 31.23 5.31
C SER A 628 28.32 29.76 5.31
N ASP A 629 28.83 29.02 6.29
CA ASP A 629 28.71 27.54 6.33
C ASP A 629 27.24 27.13 6.59
N GLU A 630 26.56 27.83 7.47
CA GLU A 630 25.12 27.65 7.70
C GLU A 630 24.27 28.09 6.49
N LYS A 631 24.70 29.19 5.80
CA LYS A 631 23.97 29.74 4.65
C LYS A 631 23.95 28.78 3.46
N TYR A 632 25.08 28.13 3.16
CA TYR A 632 25.23 27.33 1.96
C TYR A 632 24.97 25.84 2.20
N THR A 633 24.01 25.52 3.06
CA THR A 633 23.49 24.17 3.31
C THR A 633 22.17 23.93 2.58
N SER A 634 21.80 22.65 2.38
CA SER A 634 20.51 22.25 1.83
C SER A 634 19.44 22.38 2.92
N ARG A 635 18.72 23.53 2.94
CA ARG A 635 17.75 23.88 3.99
C ARG A 635 16.62 24.76 3.49
N TYR A 636 15.49 24.73 4.18
CA TYR A 636 14.53 25.82 4.15
C TYR A 636 15.04 26.99 5.00
N ILE A 637 14.52 28.20 4.77
CA ILE A 637 14.89 29.39 5.55
C ILE A 637 13.88 29.68 6.67
N ASP A 638 12.74 29.04 6.64
CA ASP A 638 11.55 29.33 7.44
C ASP A 638 10.91 28.06 8.07
N GLU A 639 11.46 26.87 7.79
CA GLU A 639 11.02 25.63 8.40
C GLU A 639 12.19 24.65 8.61
N GLN A 640 12.03 23.71 9.53
CA GLN A 640 12.99 22.62 9.74
C GLN A 640 12.99 21.65 8.56
N ASN A 641 14.15 21.08 8.24
CA ASN A 641 14.25 19.99 7.27
C ASN A 641 13.65 18.67 7.79
N THR A 642 13.62 18.49 9.12
CA THR A 642 13.11 17.28 9.75
C THR A 642 11.59 17.24 9.76
N PRO A 643 10.97 16.05 9.69
CA PRO A 643 9.53 15.92 9.88
C PRO A 643 9.10 16.35 11.29
N GLN A 644 7.81 16.59 11.50
CA GLN A 644 7.20 16.75 12.82
C GLN A 644 7.35 15.47 13.64
N PHE A 645 7.05 14.32 13.02
CA PHE A 645 7.33 13.01 13.56
C PHE A 645 7.98 12.12 12.47
N PRO A 646 9.09 11.43 12.79
CA PRO A 646 9.81 10.64 11.79
C PRO A 646 9.08 9.34 11.47
N PHE A 647 9.40 8.74 10.33
CA PHE A 647 9.02 7.37 9.99
C PHE A 647 9.40 6.41 11.13
N GLY A 648 8.52 5.48 11.44
CA GLY A 648 8.70 4.52 12.54
C GLY A 648 8.37 5.06 13.93
N TYR A 649 8.02 6.35 14.06
CA TYR A 649 7.68 6.97 15.34
C TYR A 649 6.31 6.50 15.87
N GLY A 650 6.20 6.39 17.18
CA GLY A 650 4.98 6.14 17.92
C GLY A 650 5.30 5.90 19.39
N LEU A 651 4.55 6.57 20.29
CA LEU A 651 4.68 6.43 21.73
C LEU A 651 3.89 5.23 22.25
N SER A 652 4.17 4.85 23.49
CA SER A 652 3.46 3.83 24.26
C SER A 652 3.15 4.39 25.66
N TYR A 653 2.28 3.72 26.42
CA TYR A 653 2.07 4.01 27.84
C TYR A 653 3.18 3.46 28.73
N THR A 654 4.22 2.89 28.13
CA THR A 654 5.45 2.45 28.79
C THR A 654 6.66 2.95 28.04
N GLU A 655 7.85 2.83 28.63
CA GLU A 655 9.09 3.28 28.04
C GLU A 655 10.03 2.12 27.75
N TYR A 656 10.79 2.22 26.67
CA TYR A 656 11.76 1.20 26.26
C TYR A 656 13.16 1.80 26.19
N ARG A 657 14.12 1.08 26.77
CA ARG A 657 15.54 1.40 26.68
C ARG A 657 16.22 0.44 25.72
N TYR A 658 16.93 1.02 24.77
CA TYR A 658 17.74 0.31 23.78
C TYR A 658 19.19 0.22 24.27
N GLY A 659 19.70 -0.99 24.39
CA GLY A 659 21.08 -1.29 24.76
C GLY A 659 22.05 -1.12 23.58
N ASN A 660 23.32 -1.35 23.85
CA ASN A 660 24.37 -1.25 22.82
C ASN A 660 24.24 -2.36 21.78
N LEU A 661 24.54 -2.00 20.54
CA LEU A 661 24.59 -2.93 19.43
C LEU A 661 25.74 -3.94 19.58
N GLN A 662 25.44 -5.21 19.32
CA GLN A 662 26.39 -6.29 19.22
C GLN A 662 26.37 -6.89 17.82
N MET A 663 27.54 -7.18 17.25
CA MET A 663 27.69 -7.73 15.90
C MET A 663 28.63 -8.94 15.95
N ASP A 664 28.38 -9.95 15.14
CA ASP A 664 29.27 -11.10 15.00
C ASP A 664 30.42 -10.87 14.00
N LYS A 665 30.31 -9.84 13.16
CA LYS A 665 31.35 -9.45 12.17
C LYS A 665 31.46 -7.94 12.06
N THR A 666 32.70 -7.47 11.85
CA THR A 666 33.01 -6.05 11.58
C THR A 666 33.52 -5.82 10.16
N GLN A 667 33.77 -6.90 9.40
CA GLN A 667 34.20 -6.86 8.00
C GLN A 667 33.44 -7.90 7.19
N LEU A 668 33.09 -7.55 5.95
CA LEU A 668 32.47 -8.41 4.95
C LEU A 668 33.25 -8.23 3.62
N SER A 669 33.15 -9.21 2.72
CA SER A 669 33.72 -9.12 1.37
C SER A 669 32.62 -8.86 0.34
N ALA A 670 32.74 -7.81 -0.47
CA ALA A 670 31.80 -7.51 -1.56
C ALA A 670 31.74 -8.66 -2.56
N LYS A 671 32.91 -9.29 -2.85
CA LYS A 671 32.93 -10.47 -3.73
C LYS A 671 32.08 -11.60 -3.18
N ALA A 672 32.26 -11.97 -1.90
CA ALA A 672 31.50 -13.06 -1.28
C ALA A 672 30.00 -12.75 -1.23
N LEU A 673 29.61 -11.49 -0.97
CA LEU A 673 28.21 -11.05 -0.96
C LEU A 673 27.59 -11.12 -2.37
N ASN A 674 28.34 -10.73 -3.41
CA ASN A 674 27.87 -10.84 -4.79
C ASN A 674 27.77 -12.30 -5.27
N ASP A 675 28.72 -13.16 -4.86
CA ASP A 675 28.64 -14.59 -5.14
C ASP A 675 27.38 -15.21 -4.51
N GLU A 676 26.97 -14.78 -3.32
CA GLU A 676 25.71 -15.18 -2.68
C GLU A 676 24.48 -14.64 -3.43
N LEU A 677 24.47 -13.35 -3.80
CA LEU A 677 23.36 -12.73 -4.55
C LEU A 677 23.09 -13.44 -5.88
N HIS A 678 24.15 -13.87 -6.59
CA HIS A 678 24.07 -14.36 -7.96
C HIS A 678 24.26 -15.87 -8.09
N GLY A 679 24.57 -16.58 -7.02
CA GLY A 679 25.00 -17.99 -7.01
C GLY A 679 23.93 -19.05 -7.27
N GLY A 680 22.72 -18.68 -7.72
CA GLY A 680 21.67 -19.60 -8.18
C GLY A 680 21.00 -20.48 -7.11
N VAL A 681 21.62 -20.63 -5.96
CA VAL A 681 21.00 -21.23 -4.77
C VAL A 681 20.55 -20.05 -3.90
N ARG A 682 19.25 -19.75 -3.94
CA ARG A 682 18.62 -18.81 -2.99
C ARG A 682 18.65 -19.43 -1.59
N THR A 683 19.84 -19.64 -1.05
CA THR A 683 19.98 -19.75 0.39
C THR A 683 19.81 -18.34 0.90
N ALA A 684 18.77 -18.09 1.68
CA ALA A 684 18.72 -16.93 2.55
C ALA A 684 19.89 -17.02 3.53
N GLY A 685 21.12 -16.82 2.99
CA GLY A 685 22.36 -16.95 3.70
C GLY A 685 22.45 -15.86 4.75
N LYS A 686 22.53 -16.23 5.99
CA LYS A 686 22.89 -15.33 7.07
C LYS A 686 24.37 -14.97 6.91
N VAL A 687 24.66 -13.76 6.41
CA VAL A 687 26.06 -13.29 6.30
C VAL A 687 26.56 -12.65 7.56
N MET A 688 25.66 -11.99 8.33
CA MET A 688 26.00 -11.45 9.65
C MET A 688 24.78 -11.39 10.55
N THR A 689 25.03 -11.26 11.87
CA THR A 689 24.01 -11.08 12.91
C THR A 689 24.25 -9.78 13.66
N ILE A 690 23.16 -9.06 13.89
CA ILE A 690 23.13 -7.86 14.72
C ILE A 690 22.12 -8.07 15.84
N SER A 691 22.46 -7.69 17.05
CA SER A 691 21.56 -7.78 18.19
C SER A 691 21.68 -6.58 19.12
N ALA A 692 20.60 -6.30 19.83
CA ALA A 692 20.55 -5.35 20.93
C ALA A 692 19.63 -5.87 22.04
N GLU A 693 19.85 -5.46 23.26
CA GLU A 693 18.94 -5.71 24.38
C GLU A 693 17.93 -4.58 24.49
N ILE A 694 16.65 -4.93 24.54
CA ILE A 694 15.55 -3.97 24.70
C ILE A 694 14.89 -4.25 26.05
N THR A 695 14.80 -3.22 26.89
CA THR A 695 14.23 -3.32 28.24
C THR A 695 13.00 -2.44 28.35
N ASN A 696 11.89 -2.97 28.81
CA ASN A 696 10.76 -2.18 29.26
C ASN A 696 11.08 -1.57 30.62
N THR A 697 11.31 -0.24 30.67
CA THR A 697 11.67 0.48 31.89
C THR A 697 10.48 1.07 32.62
N GLY A 698 9.29 1.00 32.03
CA GLY A 698 8.07 1.52 32.62
C GLY A 698 7.33 0.49 33.49
N THR A 699 6.13 0.86 33.91
CA THR A 699 5.31 0.09 34.87
C THR A 699 4.20 -0.73 34.21
N ARG A 700 4.04 -0.67 32.89
CA ARG A 700 3.02 -1.37 32.11
C ARG A 700 3.65 -2.31 31.10
N ALA A 701 2.98 -3.44 30.85
CA ALA A 701 3.33 -4.27 29.72
C ALA A 701 3.04 -3.52 28.40
N GLY A 702 3.85 -3.77 27.39
CA GLY A 702 3.66 -3.14 26.08
C GLY A 702 4.40 -3.89 24.99
N THR A 703 4.04 -3.56 23.74
CA THR A 703 4.71 -4.07 22.54
C THR A 703 5.47 -2.92 21.87
N ASP A 704 6.74 -3.16 21.54
CA ASP A 704 7.54 -2.23 20.76
C ASP A 704 7.94 -2.85 19.41
N THR A 705 8.14 -2.01 18.40
CA THR A 705 8.66 -2.41 17.09
C THR A 705 10.10 -1.96 16.97
N VAL A 706 11.01 -2.91 17.14
CA VAL A 706 12.45 -2.68 17.01
C VAL A 706 12.83 -2.69 15.55
N GLN A 707 13.47 -1.61 15.08
CA GLN A 707 13.75 -1.33 13.67
C GLN A 707 15.26 -1.37 13.42
N LEU A 708 15.67 -1.98 12.29
CA LEU A 708 17.07 -2.04 11.86
C LEU A 708 17.25 -1.19 10.59
N TYR A 709 18.14 -0.22 10.66
CA TYR A 709 18.48 0.64 9.54
C TYR A 709 19.95 0.46 9.09
N VAL A 710 20.18 0.68 7.81
CA VAL A 710 21.50 0.58 7.18
C VAL A 710 21.77 1.84 6.37
N ARG A 711 23.04 2.30 6.35
CA ARG A 711 23.57 3.33 5.45
C ARG A 711 24.87 2.88 4.84
N LEU A 712 24.99 2.97 3.54
CA LEU A 712 26.20 2.71 2.79
C LEU A 712 26.89 4.03 2.41
N ARG A 713 28.23 4.07 2.46
CA ARG A 713 29.04 5.23 2.04
C ARG A 713 30.25 4.77 1.25
N GLY A 714 30.59 5.54 0.21
CA GLY A 714 31.71 5.25 -0.68
C GLY A 714 31.34 4.38 -1.89
N THR A 715 30.05 4.32 -2.21
CA THR A 715 29.45 3.60 -3.33
C THR A 715 29.42 4.44 -4.61
N SER A 716 29.21 3.80 -5.77
CA SER A 716 29.14 4.45 -7.09
C SER A 716 27.97 5.42 -7.25
N VAL A 717 26.90 5.26 -6.47
CA VAL A 717 25.73 6.14 -6.46
C VAL A 717 25.41 6.62 -5.03
N ALA A 718 24.79 7.79 -4.91
CA ALA A 718 24.33 8.29 -3.62
C ALA A 718 23.33 7.32 -2.97
N GLN A 719 23.51 7.07 -1.67
CA GLN A 719 22.67 6.17 -0.91
C GLN A 719 21.73 6.93 0.03
N PRO A 720 20.60 6.33 0.44
CA PRO A 720 19.74 6.87 1.48
C PRO A 720 20.51 7.19 2.76
N VAL A 721 20.11 8.27 3.44
CA VAL A 721 20.68 8.62 4.76
C VAL A 721 20.40 7.53 5.80
N ARG A 722 19.29 6.82 5.65
CA ARG A 722 18.93 5.56 6.34
C ARG A 722 18.04 4.73 5.42
N ALA A 723 18.13 3.42 5.49
CA ALA A 723 17.24 2.49 4.80
C ALA A 723 16.85 1.34 5.73
N LEU A 724 15.57 1.11 5.94
CA LEU A 724 15.06 -0.02 6.72
C LEU A 724 15.50 -1.33 6.09
N ARG A 725 16.00 -2.26 6.92
CA ARG A 725 16.46 -3.60 6.51
C ARG A 725 15.99 -4.72 7.44
N GLY A 726 15.19 -4.36 8.45
CA GLY A 726 14.58 -5.33 9.35
C GLY A 726 13.71 -4.65 10.40
N PHE A 727 12.72 -5.37 10.89
CA PHE A 727 11.94 -4.96 12.05
C PHE A 727 11.43 -6.20 12.79
N GLN A 728 11.20 -6.08 14.10
CA GLN A 728 10.62 -7.13 14.94
C GLN A 728 9.71 -6.49 15.98
N ARG A 729 8.50 -7.02 16.11
CA ARG A 729 7.59 -6.68 17.20
C ARG A 729 7.90 -7.55 18.41
N ILE A 730 8.03 -6.93 19.56
CA ILE A 730 8.33 -7.62 20.83
C ILE A 730 7.40 -7.14 21.93
N ALA A 731 6.73 -8.07 22.60
CA ALA A 731 5.95 -7.79 23.79
C ALA A 731 6.84 -7.96 25.03
N LEU A 732 6.86 -6.97 25.93
CA LEU A 732 7.68 -6.95 27.13
C LEU A 732 6.84 -6.63 28.36
N ALA A 733 6.95 -7.45 29.41
CA ALA A 733 6.44 -7.12 30.72
C ALA A 733 7.25 -5.99 31.37
N PRO A 734 6.73 -5.30 32.42
CA PRO A 734 7.48 -4.32 33.17
C PRO A 734 8.80 -4.89 33.69
N GLY A 735 9.92 -4.21 33.46
CA GLY A 735 11.26 -4.63 33.83
C GLY A 735 11.86 -5.76 32.99
N GLU A 736 11.12 -6.35 32.05
CA GLU A 736 11.63 -7.41 31.17
C GLU A 736 12.66 -6.84 30.18
N THR A 737 13.75 -7.59 30.02
CA THR A 737 14.76 -7.37 28.99
C THR A 737 14.75 -8.53 28.00
N ARG A 738 14.73 -8.20 26.70
CA ARG A 738 14.81 -9.19 25.63
C ARG A 738 15.92 -8.84 24.63
N LYS A 739 16.71 -9.84 24.27
CA LYS A 739 17.68 -9.72 23.18
C LYS A 739 16.96 -9.88 21.86
N VAL A 740 16.97 -8.83 21.04
CA VAL A 740 16.47 -8.83 19.65
C VAL A 740 17.65 -9.08 18.73
N THR A 741 17.45 -9.96 17.75
CA THR A 741 18.52 -10.38 16.83
C THR A 741 18.03 -10.33 15.39
N PHE A 742 18.76 -9.62 14.53
CA PHE A 742 18.53 -9.56 13.09
C PHE A 742 19.61 -10.38 12.38
N ALA A 743 19.19 -11.27 11.49
CA ALA A 743 20.06 -11.97 10.56
C ALA A 743 20.00 -11.23 9.22
N LEU A 744 21.12 -10.72 8.74
CA LEU A 744 21.23 -10.03 7.47
C LEU A 744 21.86 -10.94 6.41
N GLY A 745 21.24 -10.99 5.24
CA GLY A 745 21.79 -11.57 4.02
C GLY A 745 22.52 -10.52 3.16
N ALA A 746 23.02 -10.92 2.02
CA ALA A 746 23.73 -10.04 1.10
C ALA A 746 22.84 -8.90 0.54
N GLU A 747 21.55 -9.18 0.37
CA GLU A 747 20.54 -8.23 -0.11
C GLU A 747 20.38 -7.00 0.80
N ALA A 748 20.71 -7.10 2.08
CA ALA A 748 20.67 -5.96 3.00
C ALA A 748 21.68 -4.86 2.65
N PHE A 749 22.73 -5.21 1.90
CA PHE A 749 23.83 -4.35 1.49
C PHE A 749 23.84 -4.07 -0.02
N ALA A 750 22.98 -4.71 -0.78
CA ALA A 750 22.89 -4.57 -2.23
C ALA A 750 22.01 -3.38 -2.63
N PHE A 751 22.34 -2.79 -3.76
CA PHE A 751 21.63 -1.67 -4.37
C PHE A 751 21.83 -1.67 -5.89
N TRP A 752 21.01 -0.91 -6.61
CA TRP A 752 21.19 -0.66 -8.03
C TRP A 752 22.30 0.38 -8.21
N ASN A 753 23.40 -0.03 -8.85
CA ASN A 753 24.57 0.81 -9.05
C ASN A 753 24.48 1.69 -10.32
N ASP A 754 25.53 2.46 -10.63
CA ASP A 754 25.63 3.34 -11.81
C ASP A 754 25.61 2.59 -13.16
N GLN A 755 25.72 1.26 -13.15
CA GLN A 755 25.63 0.39 -14.32
C GLN A 755 24.26 -0.34 -14.41
N ASN A 756 23.27 0.09 -13.63
CA ASN A 756 21.99 -0.60 -13.50
C ASN A 756 22.13 -2.09 -13.15
N SER A 757 23.09 -2.43 -12.31
CA SER A 757 23.30 -3.78 -11.77
C SER A 757 22.97 -3.80 -10.28
N PHE A 758 22.18 -4.79 -9.85
CA PHE A 758 21.91 -4.99 -8.43
C PHE A 758 23.05 -5.77 -7.79
N SER A 759 23.87 -5.07 -7.00
CA SER A 759 25.12 -5.62 -6.48
C SER A 759 25.56 -4.96 -5.17
N VAL A 760 26.51 -5.60 -4.50
CA VAL A 760 27.21 -5.04 -3.34
C VAL A 760 28.55 -4.49 -3.78
N GLU A 761 28.86 -3.28 -3.33
CA GLU A 761 30.16 -2.63 -3.55
C GLU A 761 30.94 -2.48 -2.24
N PRO A 762 32.27 -2.31 -2.31
CA PRO A 762 33.07 -1.92 -1.15
C PRO A 762 32.53 -0.62 -0.54
N ALA A 763 32.24 -0.62 0.76
CA ALA A 763 31.57 0.50 1.42
C ALA A 763 31.86 0.52 2.92
N ARG A 764 31.83 1.71 3.52
CA ARG A 764 31.64 1.87 4.95
C ARG A 764 30.13 1.79 5.23
N VAL A 765 29.74 0.90 6.12
CA VAL A 765 28.34 0.68 6.48
C VAL A 765 28.11 1.16 7.91
N THR A 766 27.08 1.99 8.11
CA THR A 766 26.56 2.31 9.43
C THR A 766 25.24 1.58 9.64
N LEU A 767 25.04 1.00 10.81
CA LEU A 767 23.90 0.19 11.20
C LEU A 767 23.28 0.77 12.47
N TRP A 768 21.95 0.81 12.55
CA TRP A 768 21.23 1.27 13.73
C TRP A 768 20.16 0.26 14.13
N VAL A 769 20.11 -0.09 15.43
CA VAL A 769 18.90 -0.68 16.05
C VAL A 769 18.18 0.43 16.79
N SER A 770 16.90 0.65 16.47
CA SER A 770 16.26 1.93 16.69
C SER A 770 14.76 1.79 16.95
N PRO A 771 14.14 2.69 17.74
CA PRO A 771 12.68 2.80 17.84
C PRO A 771 12.03 3.55 16.67
N ASP A 772 12.81 4.32 15.88
CA ASP A 772 12.34 5.07 14.71
C ASP A 772 13.52 5.45 13.79
N SER A 773 13.26 6.10 12.65
CA SER A 773 14.27 6.45 11.66
C SER A 773 15.23 7.58 12.07
N SER A 774 15.01 8.27 13.19
CA SER A 774 15.82 9.42 13.62
C SER A 774 16.81 9.11 14.74
N ARG A 775 16.56 8.10 15.56
CA ARG A 775 17.30 7.77 16.78
C ARG A 775 17.99 6.40 16.66
N GLY A 776 18.54 5.90 17.74
CA GLY A 776 19.01 4.53 17.93
C GLY A 776 20.49 4.39 18.23
N SER A 777 20.88 3.20 18.74
CA SER A 777 22.26 2.82 18.93
C SER A 777 22.90 2.48 17.58
N GLU A 778 24.10 2.98 17.32
CA GLU A 778 24.80 2.76 16.04
C GLU A 778 26.05 1.91 16.17
N ALA A 779 26.40 1.26 15.09
CA ALA A 779 27.68 0.59 14.91
C ALA A 779 28.12 0.66 13.45
N ALA A 780 29.41 0.45 13.20
CA ALA A 780 29.95 0.51 11.85
C ALA A 780 30.68 -0.78 11.48
N ILE A 781 30.58 -1.18 10.21
CA ILE A 781 31.34 -2.26 9.59
C ILE A 781 31.97 -1.78 8.28
N GLN A 782 32.91 -2.57 7.76
CA GLN A 782 33.56 -2.33 6.47
C GLN A 782 33.22 -3.46 5.50
N ILE A 783 32.71 -3.12 4.31
CA ILE A 783 32.68 -4.04 3.17
C ILE A 783 33.97 -3.78 2.37
N THR A 784 34.84 -4.78 2.26
CA THR A 784 36.06 -4.75 1.48
C THR A 784 35.82 -5.32 0.08
N LYS A 785 36.81 -5.18 -0.81
CA LYS A 785 36.78 -5.75 -2.17
C LYS A 785 36.59 -7.26 -2.18
#